data_07547f55aeb52ab70928698d3ae204dd
#
_entry.id   07547f55aeb52ab70928698d3ae204dd
#
_cell.length_a   1.000
_cell.length_b   1.000
_cell.length_c   1.000
_cell.angle_alpha   90.00
_cell.angle_beta   90.00
_cell.angle_gamma   90.00
#
_symmetry.space_group_name_H-M   'P 1'
#
loop_
_entity.id
_entity.type
_entity.pdbx_description
1 polymer ?
#
loop_
_entity_poly.entity_id
_entity_poly.type
_entity_poly.pdbx_seq_one_letter_code
_entity_poly.pdbx_strand_id
1 'polypeptide(L)'
;MKKLFVLFYALMCLVTLQAQKVTLQDVANGTYRAQSIQGLKPMLDGEHYTQISKDHKRIVKYSFKTGKEVATIFDVATARNHKLKNFDDYIMSPDESLILIQTETKPIYRRSFTAVYYIYNVRNRTLEPLSNNGPQQVPLFSPDSHQIAFVRNNNIYLIKLLFGNSESQVTKDGEYNKVLNGIPDWVYEEEFSYNRAFDFSADSKMIAYVRFDESQVPMYSFPWYKGMAPEKTEYTTYPGSYDYKYPKAGVVNSKVSVHSFDIKSRVTRKMELPVDSDGYVPRIKFTDDPEKLAIMTLNRHQNRFDLYMANPRSAICKVAIRDEAEQYIKEQAYSDIAFYPEHIVMMSERDGYNHLYLYTIGGNLVKQITKGEFEVKDFLGWDQKANVFYYTSNEGSPLRTAVYKIDGKGKKTKLSTRTGTNSALFSKNLNYYINTYSSAQTPTLITLNNNKGQEMVTLLDNKELKSKTAQLNMPTKEFFSFKTSAGVELNGWMMKPANFNPSKKYPVIMHQYSGPGSQQVLDKWGIGSFGDGGMFEAVMCDKGYIMVCVDGRGTGGRGAAFEKCTYLSIGVKEATDQAEAAKYLSTLPYVDGSRIGIWGWSYGGYNTLMSMSEGSGAFKAGVAIAAPTDWRFYDSVYTERFMRTPKENGDGYQASSAINRASKLKGKLLLIHGSADDNVHLQNFMEYSEALVQANIQFDTQIYTNRNHSIFGGNTRNHLMNRVANFFLQNL
;
A
#
# COMPACT_ATOMS: atom_id res chain seq x y z
N MET A 1 -66.64 -6.05 -23.40
CA MET A 1 -65.42 -5.26 -23.69
C MET A 1 -64.74 -4.67 -22.45
N LYS A 2 -65.44 -4.21 -21.41
CA LYS A 2 -64.77 -3.66 -20.19
C LYS A 2 -64.02 -4.71 -19.32
N LYS A 3 -64.38 -5.97 -19.34
CA LYS A 3 -63.65 -7.02 -18.58
C LYS A 3 -62.40 -7.54 -19.29
N LEU A 4 -62.24 -7.35 -20.59
CA LEU A 4 -61.03 -7.71 -21.33
C LEU A 4 -59.91 -6.66 -21.16
N PHE A 5 -60.28 -5.40 -20.99
CA PHE A 5 -59.31 -4.32 -20.77
C PHE A 5 -58.63 -4.36 -19.36
N VAL A 6 -59.34 -4.86 -18.34
CA VAL A 6 -58.77 -4.98 -17.00
C VAL A 6 -57.79 -6.17 -16.94
N LEU A 7 -58.00 -7.24 -17.71
CA LEU A 7 -57.06 -8.35 -17.77
C LEU A 7 -55.79 -8.01 -18.57
N PHE A 8 -55.90 -7.13 -19.56
CA PHE A 8 -54.71 -6.67 -20.33
C PHE A 8 -53.87 -5.66 -19.52
N TYR A 9 -54.48 -4.85 -18.65
CA TYR A 9 -53.75 -3.94 -17.73
C TYR A 9 -53.11 -4.70 -16.58
N ALA A 10 -53.73 -5.78 -16.08
CA ALA A 10 -53.15 -6.65 -15.07
C ALA A 10 -51.98 -7.51 -15.61
N LEU A 11 -51.99 -7.85 -16.92
CA LEU A 11 -50.87 -8.56 -17.57
C LEU A 11 -49.70 -7.63 -17.95
N MET A 12 -49.92 -6.32 -18.09
CA MET A 12 -48.84 -5.34 -18.33
C MET A 12 -48.12 -4.89 -17.07
N CYS A 13 -48.67 -5.12 -15.86
CA CYS A 13 -48.00 -4.81 -14.59
C CYS A 13 -47.18 -5.96 -14.03
N LEU A 14 -47.06 -7.08 -14.72
CA LEU A 14 -46.08 -8.14 -14.46
C LEU A 14 -44.82 -7.95 -15.36
N VAL A 15 -44.39 -6.71 -15.55
CA VAL A 15 -42.98 -6.45 -15.79
C VAL A 15 -42.28 -6.82 -14.51
N THR A 16 -41.82 -8.05 -14.42
CA THR A 16 -40.86 -8.44 -13.38
C THR A 16 -39.77 -7.37 -13.41
N LEU A 17 -39.68 -6.54 -12.36
CA LEU A 17 -38.47 -5.79 -12.08
C LEU A 17 -37.37 -6.84 -11.92
N GLN A 18 -36.77 -7.24 -13.02
CA GLN A 18 -35.55 -8.00 -12.98
C GLN A 18 -34.54 -7.07 -12.29
N ALA A 19 -34.13 -7.42 -11.07
CA ALA A 19 -33.12 -6.68 -10.35
C ALA A 19 -31.93 -6.45 -11.31
N GLN A 20 -31.47 -5.23 -11.42
CA GLN A 20 -30.34 -4.90 -12.28
C GLN A 20 -29.14 -5.74 -11.84
N LYS A 21 -28.52 -6.46 -12.75
CA LYS A 21 -27.36 -7.32 -12.45
C LYS A 21 -26.06 -6.55 -12.63
N VAL A 22 -25.11 -6.80 -11.74
CA VAL A 22 -23.75 -6.29 -11.90
C VAL A 22 -23.09 -7.00 -13.09
N THR A 23 -22.45 -6.25 -13.97
CA THR A 23 -21.64 -6.80 -15.06
C THR A 23 -20.15 -6.59 -14.79
N LEU A 24 -19.28 -7.46 -15.30
CA LEU A 24 -17.82 -7.29 -15.18
C LEU A 24 -17.33 -6.00 -15.85
N GLN A 25 -18.02 -5.56 -16.91
CA GLN A 25 -17.71 -4.28 -17.56
C GLN A 25 -17.98 -3.09 -16.62
N ASP A 26 -19.09 -3.10 -15.87
CA ASP A 26 -19.40 -2.07 -14.89
C ASP A 26 -18.38 -2.06 -13.76
N VAL A 27 -17.95 -3.24 -13.30
CA VAL A 27 -16.90 -3.40 -12.30
C VAL A 27 -15.58 -2.80 -12.80
N ALA A 28 -15.15 -3.17 -14.01
CA ALA A 28 -13.93 -2.69 -14.63
C ALA A 28 -13.93 -1.17 -14.87
N ASN A 29 -15.08 -0.61 -15.19
CA ASN A 29 -15.28 0.84 -15.38
C ASN A 29 -15.34 1.62 -14.05
N GLY A 30 -15.39 0.93 -12.92
CA GLY A 30 -15.48 1.56 -11.60
C GLY A 30 -16.86 2.16 -11.28
N THR A 31 -17.93 1.66 -11.92
CA THR A 31 -19.32 2.13 -11.72
C THR A 31 -19.75 2.07 -10.24
N TYR A 32 -19.19 1.14 -9.49
CA TYR A 32 -19.48 0.91 -8.06
C TYR A 32 -18.33 1.33 -7.14
N ARG A 33 -17.42 2.18 -7.62
CA ARG A 33 -16.31 2.68 -6.80
C ARG A 33 -16.84 3.68 -5.76
N ALA A 34 -16.47 3.47 -4.51
CA ALA A 34 -16.75 4.44 -3.46
C ALA A 34 -15.99 5.75 -3.70
N GLN A 35 -16.65 6.86 -3.51
CA GLN A 35 -16.02 8.18 -3.54
C GLN A 35 -15.17 8.39 -2.28
N SER A 36 -14.13 9.20 -2.42
CA SER A 36 -13.27 9.67 -1.33
C SER A 36 -13.04 11.18 -1.45
N ILE A 37 -12.54 11.79 -0.40
CA ILE A 37 -12.12 13.21 -0.41
C ILE A 37 -10.63 13.24 -0.66
N GLN A 38 -10.19 14.03 -1.65
CA GLN A 38 -8.79 14.11 -2.05
C GLN A 38 -8.12 15.38 -1.50
N GLY A 39 -6.80 15.29 -1.30
CA GLY A 39 -5.97 16.41 -0.88
C GLY A 39 -6.29 16.93 0.52
N LEU A 40 -6.80 16.08 1.41
CA LEU A 40 -7.04 16.45 2.81
C LEU A 40 -5.73 16.76 3.52
N LYS A 41 -5.55 18.02 3.95
CA LYS A 41 -4.36 18.47 4.69
C LYS A 41 -4.77 19.38 5.85
N PRO A 42 -4.48 18.98 7.11
CA PRO A 42 -4.70 19.85 8.26
C PRO A 42 -3.81 21.10 8.19
N MET A 43 -4.38 22.27 8.49
CA MET A 43 -3.67 23.54 8.52
C MET A 43 -3.03 23.81 9.89
N LEU A 44 -2.03 24.70 9.90
CA LEU A 44 -1.24 25.03 11.10
C LEU A 44 -2.08 25.57 12.26
N ASP A 45 -3.16 26.30 11.96
CA ASP A 45 -4.02 26.88 12.98
C ASP A 45 -4.78 25.83 13.83
N GLY A 46 -4.76 24.56 13.39
CA GLY A 46 -5.45 23.45 14.06
C GLY A 46 -6.98 23.51 13.99
N GLU A 47 -7.55 24.56 13.38
CA GLU A 47 -8.99 24.78 13.28
C GLU A 47 -9.52 24.52 11.85
N HIS A 48 -8.62 24.43 10.87
CA HIS A 48 -8.98 24.28 9.46
C HIS A 48 -8.20 23.15 8.78
N TYR A 49 -8.77 22.69 7.68
CA TYR A 49 -8.14 21.77 6.74
C TYR A 49 -8.43 22.21 5.30
N THR A 50 -7.63 21.71 4.39
CA THR A 50 -7.83 21.95 2.96
C THR A 50 -8.15 20.65 2.22
N GLN A 51 -8.83 20.77 1.09
CA GLN A 51 -9.08 19.68 0.15
C GLN A 51 -9.10 20.19 -1.29
N ILE A 52 -8.91 19.28 -2.24
CA ILE A 52 -9.00 19.55 -3.68
C ILE A 52 -10.49 19.44 -4.09
N SER A 53 -10.95 20.38 -4.92
CA SER A 53 -12.28 20.32 -5.53
C SER A 53 -12.39 19.13 -6.50
N LYS A 54 -13.61 18.58 -6.68
CA LYS A 54 -13.84 17.40 -7.55
C LYS A 54 -13.37 17.57 -9.01
N ASP A 55 -13.38 18.82 -9.51
CA ASP A 55 -12.94 19.17 -10.86
C ASP A 55 -11.42 19.45 -10.95
N HIS A 56 -10.70 19.30 -9.84
CA HIS A 56 -9.27 19.58 -9.73
C HIS A 56 -8.86 21.00 -10.14
N LYS A 57 -9.72 21.98 -9.85
CA LYS A 57 -9.46 23.41 -10.19
C LYS A 57 -9.21 24.29 -8.98
N ARG A 58 -9.64 23.86 -7.78
CA ARG A 58 -9.54 24.69 -6.57
C ARG A 58 -8.98 23.89 -5.40
N ILE A 59 -8.25 24.60 -4.54
CA ILE A 59 -7.92 24.17 -3.18
C ILE A 59 -8.78 24.99 -2.24
N VAL A 60 -9.61 24.30 -1.46
CA VAL A 60 -10.64 24.93 -0.62
C VAL A 60 -10.33 24.68 0.84
N LYS A 61 -10.40 25.75 1.66
CA LYS A 61 -10.25 25.72 3.12
C LYS A 61 -11.58 25.47 3.78
N TYR A 62 -11.62 24.52 4.72
CA TYR A 62 -12.79 24.14 5.50
C TYR A 62 -12.52 24.23 6.99
N SER A 63 -13.58 24.48 7.78
CA SER A 63 -13.50 24.46 9.24
C SER A 63 -13.65 23.04 9.80
N PHE A 64 -12.75 22.60 10.67
CA PHE A 64 -12.90 21.35 11.42
C PHE A 64 -14.12 21.36 12.33
N LYS A 65 -14.52 22.52 12.84
CA LYS A 65 -15.67 22.62 13.75
C LYS A 65 -17.01 22.44 13.06
N THR A 66 -17.14 22.92 11.81
CA THR A 66 -18.43 22.98 11.12
C THR A 66 -18.50 22.17 9.83
N GLY A 67 -17.37 21.74 9.27
CA GLY A 67 -17.26 21.11 7.96
C GLY A 67 -17.60 22.05 6.79
N LYS A 68 -17.83 23.33 7.05
CA LYS A 68 -18.20 24.30 6.02
C LYS A 68 -16.98 24.92 5.36
N GLU A 69 -17.13 25.25 4.08
CA GLU A 69 -16.17 26.05 3.33
C GLU A 69 -15.98 27.42 4.01
N VAL A 70 -14.72 27.83 4.15
CA VAL A 70 -14.31 29.12 4.72
C VAL A 70 -13.75 30.03 3.64
N ALA A 71 -12.89 29.47 2.76
CA ALA A 71 -12.25 30.22 1.68
C ALA A 71 -11.73 29.31 0.58
N THR A 72 -11.63 29.82 -0.63
CA THR A 72 -10.81 29.22 -1.69
C THR A 72 -9.40 29.82 -1.62
N ILE A 73 -8.38 28.99 -1.36
CA ILE A 73 -6.99 29.43 -1.25
C ILE A 73 -6.23 29.39 -2.57
N PHE A 74 -6.63 28.54 -3.51
CA PHE A 74 -6.14 28.48 -4.88
C PHE A 74 -7.29 28.22 -5.84
N ASP A 75 -7.26 28.90 -7.00
CA ASP A 75 -8.20 28.69 -8.10
C ASP A 75 -7.50 28.95 -9.43
N VAL A 76 -7.49 27.96 -10.32
CA VAL A 76 -6.87 28.07 -11.66
C VAL A 76 -7.43 29.24 -12.47
N ALA A 77 -8.69 29.64 -12.24
CA ALA A 77 -9.33 30.75 -12.95
C ALA A 77 -8.79 32.11 -12.51
N THR A 78 -8.35 32.25 -11.26
CA THR A 78 -7.91 33.53 -10.69
C THR A 78 -6.38 33.65 -10.55
N ALA A 79 -5.64 32.58 -10.81
CA ALA A 79 -4.19 32.59 -10.80
C ALA A 79 -3.64 33.52 -11.89
N ARG A 80 -2.60 34.27 -11.54
CA ARG A 80 -1.93 35.25 -12.41
C ARG A 80 -0.64 34.65 -12.99
N ASN A 81 -0.16 35.21 -14.07
CA ASN A 81 1.08 34.86 -14.81
C ASN A 81 0.97 33.57 -15.62
N HIS A 82 0.56 32.46 -15.04
CA HIS A 82 0.35 31.20 -15.75
C HIS A 82 -1.10 30.74 -15.69
N LYS A 83 -1.55 30.02 -16.73
CA LYS A 83 -2.90 29.46 -16.83
C LYS A 83 -2.82 27.94 -16.81
N LEU A 84 -3.54 27.33 -15.87
CA LEU A 84 -3.72 25.89 -15.77
C LEU A 84 -5.17 25.52 -16.09
N LYS A 85 -5.39 24.34 -16.66
CA LYS A 85 -6.74 23.77 -16.82
C LYS A 85 -7.24 23.11 -15.53
N ASN A 86 -6.35 22.38 -14.89
CA ASN A 86 -6.53 21.63 -13.65
C ASN A 86 -5.14 21.36 -13.06
N PHE A 87 -5.10 20.68 -11.92
CA PHE A 87 -3.86 20.24 -11.29
C PHE A 87 -4.07 18.87 -10.63
N ASP A 88 -2.98 18.18 -10.32
CA ASP A 88 -3.03 16.80 -9.80
C ASP A 88 -3.04 16.77 -8.26
N ASP A 89 -2.13 17.50 -7.62
CA ASP A 89 -1.97 17.59 -6.16
C ASP A 89 -1.27 18.91 -5.78
N TYR A 90 -1.03 19.16 -4.51
CA TYR A 90 -0.37 20.35 -4.00
C TYR A 90 0.42 20.09 -2.72
N ILE A 91 1.40 20.95 -2.44
CA ILE A 91 2.19 20.97 -1.21
C ILE A 91 2.18 22.39 -0.66
N MET A 92 1.77 22.58 0.60
CA MET A 92 1.80 23.88 1.25
C MET A 92 3.19 24.12 1.87
N SER A 93 3.67 25.36 1.82
CA SER A 93 4.85 25.76 2.59
C SER A 93 4.58 25.67 4.10
N PRO A 94 5.61 25.50 4.93
CA PRO A 94 5.43 25.43 6.38
C PRO A 94 4.69 26.61 7.01
N ASP A 95 4.81 27.81 6.46
CA ASP A 95 4.11 29.02 6.90
C ASP A 95 2.76 29.27 6.17
N GLU A 96 2.37 28.35 5.25
CA GLU A 96 1.16 28.40 4.44
C GLU A 96 1.04 29.61 3.50
N SER A 97 2.13 30.38 3.29
CA SER A 97 2.16 31.53 2.40
C SER A 97 2.33 31.16 0.92
N LEU A 98 2.90 30.00 0.64
CA LEU A 98 3.18 29.46 -0.70
C LEU A 98 2.56 28.07 -0.86
N ILE A 99 2.25 27.73 -2.12
CA ILE A 99 1.75 26.39 -2.47
C ILE A 99 2.52 25.92 -3.72
N LEU A 100 3.06 24.70 -3.68
CA LEU A 100 3.50 24.01 -4.88
C LEU A 100 2.29 23.31 -5.50
N ILE A 101 1.96 23.69 -6.72
CA ILE A 101 0.88 23.08 -7.52
C ILE A 101 1.51 22.04 -8.44
N GLN A 102 1.10 20.79 -8.32
CA GLN A 102 1.57 19.65 -9.10
C GLN A 102 0.71 19.46 -10.35
N THR A 103 1.37 19.30 -11.49
CA THR A 103 0.73 19.06 -12.80
C THR A 103 1.55 18.05 -13.61
N GLU A 104 0.97 17.51 -14.68
CA GLU A 104 1.65 16.64 -15.65
C GLU A 104 2.38 15.45 -14.99
N THR A 105 1.74 14.84 -14.01
CA THR A 105 2.31 13.71 -13.27
C THR A 105 2.50 12.50 -14.18
N LYS A 106 3.75 12.00 -14.25
CA LYS A 106 4.13 10.80 -15.02
C LYS A 106 4.75 9.78 -14.07
N PRO A 107 4.07 8.65 -13.81
CA PRO A 107 4.61 7.59 -12.96
C PRO A 107 5.93 7.02 -13.50
N ILE A 108 6.85 6.68 -12.59
CA ILE A 108 8.08 5.93 -12.86
C ILE A 108 7.90 4.50 -12.36
N TYR A 109 7.76 4.32 -11.04
CA TYR A 109 7.48 3.05 -10.37
C TYR A 109 6.21 3.17 -9.52
N ARG A 110 6.07 2.38 -8.46
CA ARG A 110 4.88 2.36 -7.62
C ARG A 110 4.60 3.70 -6.92
N ARG A 111 5.65 4.42 -6.49
CA ARG A 111 5.55 5.66 -5.70
C ARG A 111 6.25 6.85 -6.35
N SER A 112 7.27 6.59 -7.14
CA SER A 112 8.01 7.63 -7.82
C SER A 112 7.32 8.09 -9.09
N PHE A 113 7.44 9.37 -9.35
CA PHE A 113 6.92 10.03 -10.55
C PHE A 113 7.71 11.32 -10.83
N THR A 114 7.67 11.78 -12.05
CA THR A 114 8.02 13.14 -12.41
C THR A 114 6.77 14.00 -12.54
N ALA A 115 6.87 15.28 -12.21
CA ALA A 115 5.79 16.23 -12.42
C ALA A 115 6.34 17.62 -12.72
N VAL A 116 5.51 18.48 -13.29
CA VAL A 116 5.79 19.90 -13.43
C VAL A 116 5.14 20.63 -12.26
N TYR A 117 5.96 21.35 -11.51
CA TYR A 117 5.49 22.09 -10.35
C TYR A 117 5.50 23.59 -10.59
N TYR A 118 4.50 24.26 -10.03
CA TYR A 118 4.38 25.71 -10.01
C TYR A 118 4.34 26.22 -8.57
N ILE A 119 5.00 27.34 -8.32
CA ILE A 119 4.96 28.07 -7.05
C ILE A 119 3.80 29.06 -7.11
N TYR A 120 2.83 28.90 -6.25
CA TYR A 120 1.72 29.83 -6.08
C TYR A 120 1.89 30.64 -4.81
N ASN A 121 1.86 31.96 -4.93
CA ASN A 121 1.85 32.87 -3.80
C ASN A 121 0.39 33.20 -3.41
N VAL A 122 -0.01 32.80 -2.20
CA VAL A 122 -1.40 32.89 -1.72
C VAL A 122 -1.87 34.34 -1.64
N ARG A 123 -0.98 35.28 -1.25
CA ARG A 123 -1.33 36.71 -1.05
C ARG A 123 -1.59 37.44 -2.36
N ASN A 124 -0.68 37.33 -3.32
CA ASN A 124 -0.73 38.09 -4.58
C ASN A 124 -1.30 37.29 -5.76
N ARG A 125 -1.55 35.99 -5.54
CA ARG A 125 -2.11 35.04 -6.52
C ARG A 125 -1.23 34.83 -7.77
N THR A 126 0.06 35.06 -7.68
CA THR A 126 0.98 34.76 -8.77
C THR A 126 1.32 33.28 -8.81
N LEU A 127 1.38 32.72 -10.01
CA LEU A 127 1.73 31.33 -10.28
C LEU A 127 2.92 31.32 -11.23
N GLU A 128 4.04 30.71 -10.82
CA GLU A 128 5.28 30.68 -11.59
C GLU A 128 5.86 29.26 -11.61
N PRO A 129 6.52 28.82 -12.70
CA PRO A 129 7.16 27.52 -12.73
C PRO A 129 8.18 27.39 -11.60
N LEU A 130 8.26 26.22 -10.95
CA LEU A 130 9.33 25.91 -10.01
C LEU A 130 10.69 25.90 -10.70
N SER A 131 10.76 25.31 -11.89
CA SER A 131 11.96 25.26 -12.73
C SER A 131 11.60 25.24 -14.21
N ASN A 132 12.41 25.92 -15.04
CA ASN A 132 12.29 25.89 -16.50
C ASN A 132 13.17 24.79 -17.15
N ASN A 133 13.88 23.98 -16.34
CA ASN A 133 14.88 23.01 -16.80
C ASN A 133 14.33 21.58 -16.87
N GLY A 134 13.01 21.39 -16.95
CA GLY A 134 12.34 20.10 -17.04
C GLY A 134 11.63 19.68 -15.76
N PRO A 135 10.92 18.54 -15.79
CA PRO A 135 10.11 18.06 -14.68
C PRO A 135 10.94 17.70 -13.44
N GLN A 136 10.31 17.72 -12.29
CA GLN A 136 10.92 17.52 -10.98
C GLN A 136 10.35 16.28 -10.29
N GLN A 137 11.11 15.76 -9.32
CA GLN A 137 10.70 14.73 -8.38
C GLN A 137 10.78 15.25 -6.95
N VAL A 138 9.85 14.86 -6.13
CA VAL A 138 9.83 14.98 -4.66
C VAL A 138 10.22 16.35 -4.10
N PRO A 139 9.65 17.48 -4.57
CA PRO A 139 10.00 18.79 -4.05
C PRO A 139 9.63 18.90 -2.56
N LEU A 140 10.45 19.65 -1.82
CA LEU A 140 10.28 19.91 -0.39
C LEU A 140 10.63 21.37 -0.09
N PHE A 141 9.73 22.06 0.61
CA PHE A 141 10.05 23.38 1.20
C PHE A 141 11.01 23.25 2.38
N SER A 142 11.90 24.21 2.53
CA SER A 142 12.64 24.38 3.79
C SER A 142 11.72 24.81 4.92
N PRO A 143 12.03 24.51 6.21
CA PRO A 143 11.22 24.93 7.35
C PRO A 143 10.90 26.41 7.43
N ASP A 144 11.80 27.28 6.96
CA ASP A 144 11.60 28.73 6.89
C ASP A 144 10.78 29.21 5.67
N SER A 145 10.31 28.30 4.81
CA SER A 145 9.55 28.57 3.58
C SER A 145 10.29 29.38 2.52
N HIS A 146 11.60 29.58 2.63
CA HIS A 146 12.39 30.43 1.73
C HIS A 146 13.17 29.66 0.65
N GLN A 147 13.16 28.33 0.74
CA GLN A 147 13.89 27.47 -0.19
C GLN A 147 13.05 26.24 -0.57
N ILE A 148 13.33 25.67 -1.75
CA ILE A 148 12.75 24.39 -2.18
C ILE A 148 13.88 23.52 -2.72
N ALA A 149 14.02 22.31 -2.19
CA ALA A 149 14.88 21.28 -2.77
C ALA A 149 14.02 20.27 -3.55
N PHE A 150 14.56 19.76 -4.65
CA PHE A 150 13.92 18.71 -5.46
C PHE A 150 14.98 17.88 -6.18
N VAL A 151 14.58 16.75 -6.77
CA VAL A 151 15.46 15.91 -7.58
C VAL A 151 15.09 16.03 -9.06
N ARG A 152 16.11 16.09 -9.90
CA ARG A 152 16.04 15.98 -11.36
C ARG A 152 17.27 15.23 -11.87
N ASN A 153 17.06 14.24 -12.74
CA ASN A 153 18.14 13.41 -13.28
C ASN A 153 19.10 12.88 -12.19
N ASN A 154 18.51 12.27 -11.15
CA ASN A 154 19.22 11.68 -10.00
C ASN A 154 20.10 12.64 -9.18
N ASN A 155 19.93 13.94 -9.35
CA ASN A 155 20.66 14.97 -8.61
C ASN A 155 19.73 15.91 -7.87
N ILE A 156 20.15 16.34 -6.69
CA ILE A 156 19.45 17.33 -5.87
C ILE A 156 19.73 18.72 -6.38
N TYR A 157 18.67 19.50 -6.53
CA TYR A 157 18.67 20.93 -6.86
C TYR A 157 18.03 21.73 -5.73
N LEU A 158 18.47 22.97 -5.58
CA LEU A 158 17.97 23.91 -4.58
C LEU A 158 17.55 25.22 -5.27
N ILE A 159 16.34 25.68 -4.97
CA ILE A 159 15.83 27.00 -5.36
C ILE A 159 15.79 27.90 -4.13
N LYS A 160 16.32 29.12 -4.26
CA LYS A 160 16.24 30.19 -3.25
C LYS A 160 15.19 31.21 -3.68
N LEU A 161 14.05 31.21 -3.00
CA LEU A 161 12.87 32.01 -3.37
C LEU A 161 13.11 33.53 -3.21
N LEU A 162 13.84 33.93 -2.18
CA LEU A 162 14.15 35.34 -1.92
C LEU A 162 15.16 35.95 -2.92
N PHE A 163 15.75 35.15 -3.81
CA PHE A 163 16.74 35.56 -4.78
C PHE A 163 16.25 35.33 -6.22
N GLY A 164 14.99 35.67 -6.48
CA GLY A 164 14.40 35.54 -7.82
C GLY A 164 14.28 34.10 -8.30
N ASN A 165 13.97 33.17 -7.40
CA ASN A 165 13.85 31.72 -7.66
C ASN A 165 15.14 31.14 -8.27
N SER A 166 16.31 31.58 -7.80
CA SER A 166 17.60 31.12 -8.32
C SER A 166 17.81 29.62 -8.06
N GLU A 167 17.96 28.85 -9.14
CA GLU A 167 18.24 27.42 -9.10
C GLU A 167 19.74 27.13 -9.01
N SER A 168 20.14 26.20 -8.16
CA SER A 168 21.51 25.70 -8.06
C SER A 168 21.55 24.20 -7.85
N GLN A 169 22.54 23.53 -8.45
CA GLN A 169 22.75 22.11 -8.29
C GLN A 169 23.55 21.80 -7.02
N VAL A 170 23.04 20.86 -6.19
CA VAL A 170 23.65 20.43 -4.94
C VAL A 170 24.57 19.24 -5.17
N THR A 171 24.07 18.18 -5.81
CA THR A 171 24.87 16.99 -6.18
C THR A 171 25.09 16.92 -7.68
N LYS A 172 26.18 16.26 -8.14
CA LYS A 172 26.60 16.29 -9.56
C LYS A 172 26.93 14.92 -10.13
N ASP A 173 26.96 13.88 -9.32
CA ASP A 173 27.37 12.53 -9.69
C ASP A 173 26.19 11.58 -9.96
N GLY A 174 24.97 12.11 -9.91
CA GLY A 174 23.76 11.34 -10.24
C GLY A 174 23.74 10.94 -11.71
N GLU A 175 23.55 9.65 -11.97
CA GLU A 175 23.50 9.04 -13.30
C GLU A 175 22.57 7.84 -13.29
N TYR A 176 21.76 7.68 -14.34
CA TYR A 176 20.82 6.57 -14.47
C TYR A 176 21.53 5.22 -14.43
N ASN A 177 20.99 4.29 -13.63
CA ASN A 177 21.56 2.96 -13.39
C ASN A 177 22.97 2.96 -12.77
N LYS A 178 23.40 4.06 -12.14
CA LYS A 178 24.67 4.16 -11.42
C LYS A 178 24.54 4.80 -10.06
N VAL A 179 24.08 6.06 -9.99
CA VAL A 179 24.04 6.81 -8.74
C VAL A 179 22.75 7.61 -8.64
N LEU A 180 22.07 7.48 -7.50
CA LEU A 180 20.92 8.30 -7.16
C LEU A 180 21.22 9.11 -5.89
N ASN A 181 20.87 10.39 -5.90
CA ASN A 181 21.00 11.30 -4.78
C ASN A 181 19.64 11.82 -4.35
N GLY A 182 19.23 11.56 -3.09
CA GLY A 182 18.01 12.10 -2.52
C GLY A 182 16.71 11.43 -2.98
N ILE A 183 16.78 10.39 -3.79
CA ILE A 183 15.69 9.47 -4.14
C ILE A 183 16.20 8.04 -3.99
N PRO A 184 15.34 7.08 -3.58
CA PRO A 184 15.72 5.68 -3.44
C PRO A 184 15.94 4.99 -4.79
N ASP A 185 16.70 3.89 -4.80
CA ASP A 185 16.70 2.94 -5.88
C ASP A 185 15.38 2.13 -5.91
N TRP A 186 15.23 1.25 -6.92
CA TRP A 186 14.00 0.50 -7.11
C TRP A 186 13.60 -0.30 -5.87
N VAL A 187 14.54 -1.06 -5.27
CA VAL A 187 14.24 -1.96 -4.16
C VAL A 187 13.92 -1.22 -2.86
N TYR A 188 14.57 -0.10 -2.61
CA TYR A 188 14.26 0.75 -1.46
C TYR A 188 12.90 1.43 -1.61
N GLU A 189 12.55 1.91 -2.81
CA GLU A 189 11.23 2.48 -3.07
C GLU A 189 10.12 1.44 -2.83
N GLU A 190 10.28 0.25 -3.38
CA GLU A 190 9.28 -0.81 -3.29
C GLU A 190 9.15 -1.34 -1.86
N GLU A 191 10.25 -1.69 -1.20
CA GLU A 191 10.25 -2.48 0.01
C GLU A 191 10.36 -1.68 1.31
N PHE A 192 10.80 -0.42 1.25
CA PHE A 192 10.77 0.52 2.36
C PHE A 192 9.75 1.64 2.19
N SER A 193 8.90 1.57 1.17
CA SER A 193 7.67 2.37 1.01
C SER A 193 7.87 3.89 0.99
N TYR A 194 8.89 4.42 0.30
CA TYR A 194 9.11 5.86 0.16
C TYR A 194 9.73 6.24 -1.19
N ASN A 195 9.70 7.54 -1.52
CA ASN A 195 10.25 8.08 -2.78
C ASN A 195 11.14 9.32 -2.60
N ARG A 196 11.30 9.83 -1.36
CA ARG A 196 12.20 10.95 -1.05
C ARG A 196 13.21 10.54 0.02
N ALA A 197 14.49 10.69 -0.29
CA ALA A 197 15.61 10.32 0.57
C ALA A 197 16.48 11.54 0.94
N PHE A 198 15.86 12.72 1.14
CA PHE A 198 16.52 13.92 1.64
C PHE A 198 15.58 14.71 2.56
N ASP A 199 16.16 15.55 3.41
CA ASP A 199 15.44 16.41 4.35
C ASP A 199 16.22 17.68 4.65
N PHE A 200 15.52 18.75 5.08
CA PHE A 200 16.13 20.00 5.56
C PHE A 200 16.30 19.99 7.06
N SER A 201 17.41 20.61 7.55
CA SER A 201 17.55 20.93 8.97
C SER A 201 16.50 21.94 9.43
N ALA A 202 16.13 21.91 10.71
CA ALA A 202 15.13 22.79 11.30
C ALA A 202 15.44 24.29 11.13
N ASP A 203 16.72 24.67 11.05
CA ASP A 203 17.19 26.03 10.80
C ASP A 203 17.34 26.36 9.30
N SER A 204 16.91 25.45 8.41
CA SER A 204 16.94 25.60 6.93
C SER A 204 18.34 25.83 6.33
N LYS A 205 19.42 25.51 7.09
CA LYS A 205 20.78 25.77 6.63
C LYS A 205 21.50 24.56 6.06
N MET A 206 20.94 23.37 6.23
CA MET A 206 21.52 22.12 5.76
C MET A 206 20.49 21.25 5.05
N ILE A 207 20.98 20.44 4.12
CA ILE A 207 20.24 19.34 3.50
C ILE A 207 20.98 18.05 3.83
N ALA A 208 20.30 17.07 4.42
CA ALA A 208 20.80 15.71 4.55
C ALA A 208 20.17 14.85 3.45
N TYR A 209 20.92 13.90 2.89
CA TYR A 209 20.41 12.99 1.87
C TYR A 209 21.10 11.64 1.91
N VAL A 210 20.40 10.63 1.39
CA VAL A 210 20.97 9.31 1.11
C VAL A 210 21.44 9.27 -0.33
N ARG A 211 22.66 8.77 -0.53
CA ARG A 211 23.25 8.47 -1.83
C ARG A 211 23.26 6.97 -2.02
N PHE A 212 22.70 6.53 -3.14
CA PHE A 212 22.64 5.13 -3.55
C PHE A 212 23.60 4.92 -4.72
N ASP A 213 24.58 4.06 -4.57
CA ASP A 213 25.46 3.60 -5.64
C ASP A 213 25.03 2.21 -6.06
N GLU A 214 24.25 2.15 -7.15
CA GLU A 214 23.72 0.91 -7.73
C GLU A 214 24.56 0.36 -8.88
N SER A 215 25.78 0.90 -9.10
CA SER A 215 26.62 0.51 -10.22
C SER A 215 26.93 -0.98 -10.26
N GLN A 216 27.07 -1.63 -9.10
CA GLN A 216 27.34 -3.07 -8.97
C GLN A 216 26.07 -3.93 -8.89
N VAL A 217 24.89 -3.34 -8.75
CA VAL A 217 23.61 -4.08 -8.75
C VAL A 217 23.39 -4.66 -10.15
N PRO A 218 22.98 -5.95 -10.26
CA PRO A 218 22.66 -6.53 -11.56
C PRO A 218 21.53 -5.82 -12.29
N MET A 219 21.64 -5.76 -13.61
CA MET A 219 20.62 -5.23 -14.50
C MET A 219 19.54 -6.27 -14.77
N TYR A 220 18.29 -5.86 -14.78
CA TYR A 220 17.19 -6.62 -15.37
C TYR A 220 16.65 -5.88 -16.58
N SER A 221 16.23 -6.62 -17.62
CA SER A 221 15.73 -6.07 -18.87
C SER A 221 14.48 -6.81 -19.30
N PHE A 222 13.50 -6.06 -19.81
CA PHE A 222 12.35 -6.65 -20.48
C PHE A 222 12.01 -5.88 -21.77
N PRO A 223 11.41 -6.57 -22.77
CA PRO A 223 11.08 -5.92 -24.04
C PRO A 223 9.87 -5.01 -23.90
N TRP A 224 9.92 -3.86 -24.59
CA TRP A 224 8.77 -3.01 -24.88
C TRP A 224 8.28 -3.22 -26.30
N TYR A 225 7.00 -3.44 -26.47
CA TYR A 225 6.35 -3.56 -27.75
C TYR A 225 5.55 -2.28 -28.06
N LYS A 226 5.13 -2.09 -29.32
CA LYS A 226 4.28 -0.96 -29.69
C LYS A 226 3.05 -0.84 -28.78
N GLY A 227 2.35 -1.95 -28.55
CA GLY A 227 1.13 -1.96 -27.72
C GLY A 227 0.02 -1.08 -28.27
N MET A 228 -1.01 -0.86 -27.45
CA MET A 228 -2.17 -0.03 -27.83
C MET A 228 -2.67 0.88 -26.69
N ALA A 229 -2.43 0.54 -25.41
CA ALA A 229 -2.95 1.31 -24.29
C ALA A 229 -2.02 1.26 -23.05
N PRO A 230 -1.01 2.12 -22.92
CA PRO A 230 -0.62 3.17 -23.87
C PRO A 230 0.11 2.61 -25.11
N GLU A 231 -0.03 3.30 -26.24
CA GLU A 231 0.71 3.00 -27.45
C GLU A 231 2.12 3.59 -27.38
N LYS A 232 3.12 2.81 -27.81
CA LYS A 232 4.53 3.19 -27.89
C LYS A 232 4.96 3.20 -29.37
N THR A 233 4.74 4.31 -30.02
CA THR A 233 4.92 4.47 -31.47
C THR A 233 6.36 4.30 -31.94
N GLU A 234 7.34 4.52 -31.04
CA GLU A 234 8.76 4.31 -31.30
C GLU A 234 9.14 2.84 -31.55
N TYR A 235 8.29 1.89 -31.13
CA TYR A 235 8.56 0.46 -31.23
C TYR A 235 7.65 -0.23 -32.27
N THR A 236 7.65 0.25 -33.50
CA THR A 236 6.72 -0.24 -34.53
C THR A 236 7.15 -1.55 -35.20
N THR A 237 8.44 -1.71 -35.48
CA THR A 237 9.00 -2.87 -36.19
C THR A 237 9.81 -3.77 -35.28
N TYR A 238 10.64 -3.19 -34.42
CA TYR A 238 11.44 -3.88 -33.44
C TYR A 238 11.01 -3.49 -32.03
N PRO A 239 10.98 -4.44 -31.06
CA PRO A 239 10.71 -4.10 -29.67
C PRO A 239 11.86 -3.25 -29.11
N GLY A 240 11.54 -2.37 -28.17
CA GLY A 240 12.52 -1.69 -27.33
C GLY A 240 12.94 -2.54 -26.14
N SER A 241 13.87 -2.02 -25.34
CA SER A 241 14.27 -2.61 -24.06
C SER A 241 14.06 -1.61 -22.95
N TYR A 242 13.62 -2.09 -21.79
CA TYR A 242 13.64 -1.35 -20.54
C TYR A 242 14.62 -1.99 -19.58
N ASP A 243 15.66 -1.26 -19.23
CA ASP A 243 16.79 -1.73 -18.46
C ASP A 243 16.86 -0.97 -17.13
N TYR A 244 16.87 -1.70 -16.01
CA TYR A 244 16.96 -1.09 -14.68
C TYR A 244 17.64 -2.02 -13.68
N LYS A 245 18.12 -1.45 -12.58
CA LYS A 245 18.80 -2.19 -11.53
C LYS A 245 17.79 -2.88 -10.63
N TYR A 246 17.98 -4.20 -10.44
CA TYR A 246 17.11 -5.01 -9.60
C TYR A 246 17.93 -6.08 -8.87
N PRO A 247 18.16 -5.94 -7.56
CA PRO A 247 18.89 -6.93 -6.79
C PRO A 247 17.96 -8.09 -6.44
N LYS A 248 18.28 -9.30 -6.91
CA LYS A 248 17.59 -10.53 -6.49
C LYS A 248 18.16 -11.05 -5.18
N ALA A 249 17.44 -11.98 -4.53
CA ALA A 249 17.88 -12.60 -3.28
C ALA A 249 19.32 -13.16 -3.39
N GLY A 250 20.16 -12.83 -2.44
CA GLY A 250 21.55 -13.27 -2.35
C GLY A 250 22.56 -12.47 -3.17
N VAL A 251 22.13 -11.53 -4.01
CA VAL A 251 23.05 -10.67 -4.76
C VAL A 251 23.33 -9.34 -4.05
N VAL A 252 24.27 -8.57 -4.59
CA VAL A 252 24.66 -7.28 -4.02
C VAL A 252 23.53 -6.25 -4.15
N ASN A 253 23.32 -5.49 -3.09
CA ASN A 253 22.45 -4.29 -3.07
C ASN A 253 23.28 -3.04 -3.40
N SER A 254 22.59 -1.91 -3.60
CA SER A 254 23.23 -0.59 -3.67
C SER A 254 24.10 -0.34 -2.45
N LYS A 255 25.25 0.27 -2.64
CA LYS A 255 26.07 0.82 -1.55
C LYS A 255 25.45 2.15 -1.14
N VAL A 256 24.97 2.22 0.10
CA VAL A 256 24.30 3.42 0.62
C VAL A 256 25.19 4.21 1.55
N SER A 257 25.07 5.54 1.49
CA SER A 257 25.74 6.46 2.40
C SER A 257 24.89 7.68 2.66
N VAL A 258 24.99 8.24 3.87
CA VAL A 258 24.27 9.45 4.26
C VAL A 258 25.23 10.63 4.20
N HIS A 259 24.77 11.73 3.64
CA HIS A 259 25.53 12.96 3.45
C HIS A 259 24.76 14.15 4.02
N SER A 260 25.49 15.16 4.48
CA SER A 260 24.97 16.49 4.80
C SER A 260 25.62 17.54 3.91
N PHE A 261 24.83 18.49 3.44
CA PHE A 261 25.28 19.62 2.62
C PHE A 261 24.95 20.93 3.34
N ASP A 262 25.97 21.72 3.61
CA ASP A 262 25.82 23.08 4.16
C ASP A 262 25.53 24.07 3.02
N ILE A 263 24.35 24.68 3.06
CA ILE A 263 23.83 25.52 1.97
C ILE A 263 24.65 26.80 1.78
N LYS A 264 25.23 27.36 2.86
CA LYS A 264 26.00 28.59 2.80
C LYS A 264 27.42 28.34 2.29
N SER A 265 28.13 27.40 2.89
CA SER A 265 29.51 27.07 2.52
C SER A 265 29.63 26.17 1.29
N ARG A 266 28.52 25.49 0.90
CA ARG A 266 28.44 24.48 -0.17
C ARG A 266 29.36 23.27 0.08
N VAL A 267 29.64 22.97 1.32
CA VAL A 267 30.47 21.82 1.74
C VAL A 267 29.56 20.62 2.00
N THR A 268 29.90 19.49 1.37
CA THR A 268 29.26 18.18 1.64
C THR A 268 30.14 17.36 2.58
N ARG A 269 29.53 16.71 3.57
CA ARG A 269 30.19 15.76 4.48
C ARG A 269 29.48 14.42 4.41
N LYS A 270 30.23 13.34 4.38
CA LYS A 270 29.72 11.99 4.55
C LYS A 270 29.59 11.70 6.05
N MET A 271 28.43 11.20 6.49
CA MET A 271 28.22 10.79 7.87
C MET A 271 29.10 9.57 8.22
N GLU A 272 29.71 9.59 9.40
CA GLU A 272 30.49 8.48 9.97
C GLU A 272 29.55 7.43 10.55
N LEU A 273 28.78 6.79 9.70
CA LEU A 273 27.75 5.83 10.07
C LEU A 273 28.35 4.41 10.08
N PRO A 274 28.44 3.76 11.26
CA PRO A 274 29.01 2.42 11.39
C PRO A 274 27.97 1.35 11.01
N VAL A 275 27.53 1.36 9.73
CA VAL A 275 26.63 0.35 9.17
C VAL A 275 27.46 -0.71 8.45
N ASP A 276 27.04 -1.97 8.55
CA ASP A 276 27.61 -3.06 7.77
C ASP A 276 27.57 -2.71 6.28
N SER A 277 28.58 -3.13 5.53
CA SER A 277 28.74 -2.77 4.10
C SER A 277 27.55 -3.19 3.21
N ASP A 278 26.72 -4.11 3.69
CA ASP A 278 25.53 -4.65 3.07
C ASP A 278 24.23 -4.35 3.85
N GLY A 279 24.30 -3.48 4.88
CA GLY A 279 23.15 -3.03 5.64
C GLY A 279 22.33 -1.98 4.89
N TYR A 280 21.18 -1.62 5.47
CA TYR A 280 20.22 -0.70 4.86
C TYR A 280 20.09 0.59 5.66
N VAL A 281 19.75 1.69 4.95
CA VAL A 281 19.35 2.99 5.53
C VAL A 281 17.93 3.31 5.02
N PRO A 282 16.88 2.70 5.58
CA PRO A 282 15.51 2.88 5.08
C PRO A 282 14.95 4.29 5.25
N ARG A 283 15.45 5.09 6.23
CA ARG A 283 14.95 6.45 6.48
C ARG A 283 16.04 7.35 7.04
N ILE A 284 15.90 8.65 6.73
CA ILE A 284 16.54 9.74 7.46
C ILE A 284 15.49 10.82 7.76
N LYS A 285 15.66 11.56 8.85
CA LYS A 285 14.79 12.68 9.20
C LYS A 285 15.50 13.65 10.14
N PHE A 286 15.44 14.94 9.85
CA PHE A 286 15.83 15.94 10.84
C PHE A 286 14.80 16.02 11.95
N THR A 287 15.27 16.23 13.18
CA THR A 287 14.45 16.59 14.32
C THR A 287 14.23 18.11 14.37
N ASP A 288 13.49 18.61 15.36
CA ASP A 288 13.34 20.04 15.59
C ASP A 288 14.66 20.72 16.04
N ASP A 289 15.66 19.94 16.41
CA ASP A 289 17.04 20.40 16.70
C ASP A 289 17.87 20.28 15.43
N PRO A 290 18.37 21.40 14.83
CA PRO A 290 19.14 21.39 13.60
C PRO A 290 20.47 20.63 13.69
N GLU A 291 20.94 20.31 14.91
CA GLU A 291 22.14 19.51 15.15
C GLU A 291 21.85 18.01 15.29
N LYS A 292 20.59 17.59 15.18
CA LYS A 292 20.17 16.19 15.30
C LYS A 292 19.49 15.69 14.03
N LEU A 293 20.23 14.91 13.26
CA LEU A 293 19.72 14.11 12.15
C LEU A 293 19.49 12.68 12.62
N ALA A 294 18.25 12.23 12.60
CA ALA A 294 17.90 10.84 12.84
C ALA A 294 18.19 10.00 11.58
N ILE A 295 18.94 8.91 11.76
CA ILE A 295 19.24 7.96 10.69
C ILE A 295 18.81 6.57 11.16
N MET A 296 17.86 5.96 10.45
CA MET A 296 17.34 4.63 10.70
C MET A 296 18.14 3.63 9.87
N THR A 297 18.61 2.55 10.51
CA THR A 297 19.38 1.52 9.81
C THR A 297 18.88 0.13 10.15
N LEU A 298 19.08 -0.81 9.22
CA LEU A 298 18.86 -2.24 9.41
C LEU A 298 20.12 -2.99 8.98
N ASN A 299 20.43 -4.09 9.67
CA ASN A 299 21.37 -5.06 9.13
C ASN A 299 20.73 -5.82 7.95
N ARG A 300 21.50 -6.57 7.17
CA ARG A 300 20.98 -7.30 6.00
C ARG A 300 19.88 -8.31 6.35
N HIS A 301 19.95 -8.99 7.48
CA HIS A 301 18.88 -9.87 7.97
C HIS A 301 17.62 -9.14 8.40
N GLN A 302 17.65 -7.79 8.49
CA GLN A 302 16.53 -6.93 8.90
C GLN A 302 15.97 -7.29 10.29
N ASN A 303 16.79 -7.88 11.14
CA ASN A 303 16.42 -8.31 12.49
C ASN A 303 17.09 -7.46 13.59
N ARG A 304 17.93 -6.50 13.21
CA ARG A 304 18.48 -5.46 14.08
C ARG A 304 18.23 -4.09 13.47
N PHE A 305 17.50 -3.28 14.19
CA PHE A 305 17.23 -1.87 13.91
C PHE A 305 18.06 -0.99 14.84
N ASP A 306 18.77 -0.02 14.28
CA ASP A 306 19.45 1.03 15.01
C ASP A 306 18.95 2.40 14.57
N LEU A 307 18.52 3.22 15.55
CA LEU A 307 18.30 4.64 15.38
C LEU A 307 19.55 5.39 15.80
N TYR A 308 20.21 6.03 14.85
CA TYR A 308 21.33 6.93 15.13
C TYR A 308 20.85 8.37 15.24
N MET A 309 21.39 9.10 16.22
CA MET A 309 21.38 10.57 16.24
C MET A 309 22.74 11.06 15.74
N ALA A 310 22.74 11.71 14.60
CA ALA A 310 23.92 12.22 13.93
C ALA A 310 23.98 13.75 14.02
N ASN A 311 25.17 14.32 14.21
CA ASN A 311 25.36 15.74 14.05
C ASN A 311 25.77 16.05 12.59
N PRO A 312 24.95 16.77 11.82
CA PRO A 312 25.20 16.98 10.41
C PRO A 312 26.41 17.86 10.10
N ARG A 313 26.94 18.62 11.10
CA ARG A 313 28.09 19.50 10.94
C ARG A 313 29.40 18.80 11.23
N SER A 314 29.45 17.94 12.26
CA SER A 314 30.62 17.15 12.62
C SER A 314 30.70 15.79 11.96
N ALA A 315 29.60 15.33 11.34
CA ALA A 315 29.41 14.01 10.75
C ALA A 315 29.41 12.84 11.76
N ILE A 316 29.48 13.10 13.06
CA ILE A 316 29.51 12.06 14.10
C ILE A 316 28.13 11.47 14.30
N CYS A 317 28.04 10.13 14.32
CA CYS A 317 26.83 9.36 14.53
C CYS A 317 26.92 8.56 15.85
N LYS A 318 25.84 8.61 16.66
CA LYS A 318 25.73 7.83 17.89
C LYS A 318 24.42 7.05 17.90
N VAL A 319 24.47 5.77 18.27
CA VAL A 319 23.26 4.96 18.47
C VAL A 319 22.46 5.52 19.64
N ALA A 320 21.21 5.87 19.42
CA ALA A 320 20.26 6.27 20.45
C ALA A 320 19.38 5.09 20.88
N ILE A 321 18.80 4.37 19.93
CA ILE A 321 17.92 3.25 20.22
C ILE A 321 18.34 2.05 19.36
N ARG A 322 18.33 0.86 19.96
CA ARG A 322 18.47 -0.42 19.28
C ARG A 322 17.25 -1.28 19.57
N ASP A 323 16.72 -1.91 18.54
CA ASP A 323 15.68 -2.94 18.64
C ASP A 323 16.13 -4.19 17.88
N GLU A 324 15.89 -5.36 18.43
CA GLU A 324 16.32 -6.65 17.87
C GLU A 324 15.16 -7.65 17.91
N ALA A 325 15.11 -8.52 16.91
CA ALA A 325 14.13 -9.60 16.82
C ALA A 325 14.82 -10.89 16.37
N GLU A 326 14.24 -12.03 16.72
CA GLU A 326 14.75 -13.34 16.25
C GLU A 326 14.58 -13.49 14.73
N GLN A 327 13.45 -13.00 14.18
CA GLN A 327 13.12 -13.12 12.77
C GLN A 327 13.46 -11.83 12.02
N TYR A 328 12.57 -10.86 12.06
CA TYR A 328 12.73 -9.57 11.38
C TYR A 328 12.00 -8.46 12.14
N ILE A 329 12.44 -7.22 11.94
CA ILE A 329 11.82 -6.01 12.48
C ILE A 329 10.68 -5.58 11.54
N LYS A 330 9.52 -5.26 12.11
CA LYS A 330 8.36 -4.76 11.37
C LYS A 330 8.60 -3.35 10.84
N GLU A 331 8.09 -3.04 9.63
CA GLU A 331 8.33 -1.75 8.97
C GLU A 331 7.94 -0.54 9.83
N GLN A 332 6.84 -0.60 10.57
CA GLN A 332 6.39 0.50 11.43
C GLN A 332 7.44 0.92 12.48
N ALA A 333 8.34 0.03 12.88
CA ALA A 333 9.39 0.37 13.86
C ALA A 333 10.37 1.42 13.34
N TYR A 334 10.56 1.53 12.03
CA TYR A 334 11.50 2.49 11.42
C TYR A 334 10.83 3.50 10.47
N SER A 335 9.61 3.26 10.02
CA SER A 335 8.87 4.19 9.15
C SER A 335 8.07 5.23 9.93
N ASP A 336 7.53 4.86 11.11
CA ASP A 336 6.53 5.64 11.84
C ASP A 336 7.07 6.20 13.17
N ILE A 337 8.32 6.69 13.16
CA ILE A 337 8.93 7.32 14.32
C ILE A 337 8.54 8.80 14.39
N ALA A 338 7.99 9.22 15.52
CA ALA A 338 7.69 10.60 15.79
C ALA A 338 8.72 11.22 16.75
N PHE A 339 9.31 12.33 16.32
CA PHE A 339 10.28 13.10 17.11
C PHE A 339 9.60 14.30 17.74
N TYR A 340 9.88 14.51 19.01
CA TYR A 340 9.48 15.66 19.81
C TYR A 340 10.75 16.28 20.43
N PRO A 341 10.72 17.54 20.93
CA PRO A 341 11.94 18.21 21.42
C PRO A 341 12.76 17.37 22.41
N GLU A 342 12.09 16.70 23.36
CA GLU A 342 12.73 15.91 24.41
C GLU A 342 12.46 14.40 24.31
N HIS A 343 11.63 13.96 23.36
CA HIS A 343 11.15 12.58 23.33
C HIS A 343 11.05 12.00 21.90
N ILE A 344 11.01 10.68 21.85
CA ILE A 344 10.74 9.89 20.67
C ILE A 344 9.58 8.93 20.97
N VAL A 345 8.62 8.85 20.07
CA VAL A 345 7.57 7.79 20.08
C VAL A 345 7.82 6.87 18.93
N MET A 346 7.93 5.58 19.17
CA MET A 346 8.10 4.56 18.15
C MET A 346 7.26 3.31 18.45
N MET A 347 7.05 2.49 17.44
CA MET A 347 6.42 1.18 17.59
C MET A 347 7.45 0.06 17.65
N SER A 348 7.12 -1.02 18.37
CA SER A 348 7.93 -2.24 18.44
C SER A 348 7.07 -3.44 18.79
N GLU A 349 7.45 -4.62 18.30
CA GLU A 349 6.82 -5.91 18.61
C GLU A 349 7.55 -6.70 19.71
N ARG A 350 8.43 -6.06 20.48
CA ARG A 350 9.30 -6.73 21.47
C ARG A 350 8.59 -7.53 22.56
N ASP A 351 7.29 -7.27 22.77
CA ASP A 351 6.45 -8.03 23.72
C ASP A 351 5.47 -8.99 23.02
N GLY A 352 5.64 -9.23 21.71
CA GLY A 352 4.84 -10.14 20.90
C GLY A 352 3.75 -9.46 20.07
N TYR A 353 3.43 -8.20 20.33
CA TYR A 353 2.47 -7.39 19.57
C TYR A 353 3.03 -6.00 19.28
N ASN A 354 2.57 -5.36 18.21
CA ASN A 354 3.03 -4.02 17.84
C ASN A 354 2.44 -2.97 18.78
N HIS A 355 3.28 -2.34 19.61
CA HIS A 355 2.89 -1.36 20.63
C HIS A 355 3.71 -0.08 20.58
N LEU A 356 3.16 0.99 21.19
CA LEU A 356 3.82 2.30 21.32
C LEU A 356 4.75 2.33 22.53
N TYR A 357 5.94 2.86 22.29
CA TYR A 357 6.99 3.08 23.29
C TYR A 357 7.44 4.54 23.27
N LEU A 358 7.59 5.13 24.46
CA LEU A 358 8.11 6.48 24.66
C LEU A 358 9.56 6.41 25.13
N TYR A 359 10.43 7.13 24.44
CA TYR A 359 11.84 7.30 24.80
C TYR A 359 12.17 8.77 25.02
N THR A 360 13.24 9.06 25.78
CA THR A 360 13.88 10.37 25.71
C THR A 360 14.53 10.56 24.34
N ILE A 361 14.80 11.81 23.96
CA ILE A 361 15.52 12.12 22.70
C ILE A 361 16.94 11.50 22.68
N GLY A 362 17.51 11.20 23.83
CA GLY A 362 18.79 10.49 23.97
C GLY A 362 18.68 8.96 23.89
N GLY A 363 17.47 8.40 23.71
CA GLY A 363 17.24 6.97 23.50
C GLY A 363 16.96 6.14 24.76
N ASN A 364 16.83 6.74 25.94
CA ASN A 364 16.45 5.99 27.14
C ASN A 364 14.94 5.70 27.14
N LEU A 365 14.56 4.44 27.33
CA LEU A 365 13.16 4.05 27.43
C LEU A 365 12.52 4.70 28.66
N VAL A 366 11.46 5.48 28.44
CA VAL A 366 10.65 6.10 29.48
C VAL A 366 9.51 5.18 29.88
N LYS A 367 8.75 4.68 28.89
CA LYS A 367 7.54 3.89 29.16
C LYS A 367 7.04 3.15 27.91
N GLN A 368 6.50 1.94 28.09
CA GLN A 368 5.58 1.34 27.14
C GLN A 368 4.20 1.97 27.32
N ILE A 369 3.64 2.54 26.25
CA ILE A 369 2.37 3.31 26.29
C ILE A 369 1.17 2.39 26.14
N THR A 370 1.20 1.47 25.18
CA THR A 370 0.11 0.50 24.94
C THR A 370 0.59 -0.91 25.26
N LYS A 371 -0.33 -1.78 25.71
CA LYS A 371 -0.02 -3.16 26.06
C LYS A 371 -1.27 -4.04 25.94
N GLY A 372 -1.11 -5.30 25.54
CA GLY A 372 -2.18 -6.29 25.44
C GLY A 372 -2.06 -7.17 24.19
N GLU A 373 -2.98 -8.08 24.00
CA GLU A 373 -3.04 -8.98 22.83
C GLU A 373 -3.75 -8.32 21.65
N PHE A 374 -3.18 -7.22 21.17
CA PHE A 374 -3.65 -6.46 20.01
C PHE A 374 -2.48 -5.67 19.40
N GLU A 375 -2.65 -5.22 18.17
CA GLU A 375 -1.66 -4.42 17.46
C GLU A 375 -2.12 -2.97 17.33
N VAL A 376 -1.25 -2.03 17.65
CA VAL A 376 -1.34 -0.65 17.18
C VAL A 376 -1.06 -0.65 15.68
N LYS A 377 -1.94 0.01 14.91
CA LYS A 377 -1.80 0.12 13.44
C LYS A 377 -1.14 1.43 13.05
N ASP A 378 -1.58 2.54 13.64
CA ASP A 378 -1.03 3.87 13.38
C ASP A 378 -0.85 4.64 14.68
N PHE A 379 0.22 5.40 14.80
CA PHE A 379 0.38 6.45 15.79
C PHE A 379 -0.10 7.78 15.17
N LEU A 380 -1.05 8.45 15.81
CA LEU A 380 -1.74 9.63 15.26
C LEU A 380 -1.28 10.95 15.89
N GLY A 381 -0.60 10.89 17.04
CA GLY A 381 -0.04 12.07 17.71
C GLY A 381 -0.06 11.98 19.23
N TRP A 382 0.70 12.87 19.85
CA TRP A 382 0.79 13.01 21.29
C TRP A 382 0.55 14.47 21.71
N ASP A 383 -0.53 14.70 22.45
CA ASP A 383 -0.73 15.96 23.16
C ASP A 383 0.18 15.96 24.40
N GLN A 384 1.34 16.58 24.29
CA GLN A 384 2.35 16.62 25.36
C GLN A 384 1.83 17.36 26.60
N LYS A 385 1.01 18.42 26.42
CA LYS A 385 0.47 19.22 27.51
C LYS A 385 -0.54 18.44 28.35
N ALA A 386 -1.44 17.72 27.68
CA ALA A 386 -2.44 16.86 28.35
C ALA A 386 -1.88 15.48 28.66
N ASN A 387 -0.70 15.12 28.13
CA ASN A 387 -0.08 13.81 28.16
C ASN A 387 -1.03 12.71 27.67
N VAL A 388 -1.57 12.90 26.45
CA VAL A 388 -2.54 11.97 25.80
C VAL A 388 -2.01 11.55 24.43
N PHE A 389 -1.92 10.24 24.22
CA PHE A 389 -1.51 9.62 22.95
C PHE A 389 -2.74 9.18 22.17
N TYR A 390 -2.75 9.44 20.86
CA TYR A 390 -3.81 9.05 19.92
C TYR A 390 -3.26 8.01 18.95
N TYR A 391 -4.02 6.94 18.72
CA TYR A 391 -3.60 5.83 17.85
C TYR A 391 -4.80 5.06 17.30
N THR A 392 -4.55 4.23 16.28
CA THR A 392 -5.49 3.20 15.85
C THR A 392 -4.99 1.83 16.26
N SER A 393 -5.90 0.92 16.58
CA SER A 393 -5.56 -0.46 16.89
C SER A 393 -6.69 -1.42 16.53
N ASN A 394 -6.35 -2.72 16.46
CA ASN A 394 -7.31 -3.79 16.28
C ASN A 394 -7.79 -4.43 17.60
N GLU A 395 -7.71 -3.68 18.70
CA GLU A 395 -8.18 -4.13 19.99
C GLU A 395 -9.65 -4.58 19.94
N GLY A 396 -9.94 -5.75 20.48
CA GLY A 396 -11.26 -6.36 20.51
C GLY A 396 -11.61 -7.22 19.28
N SER A 397 -10.92 -7.09 18.15
CA SER A 397 -11.07 -8.00 17.01
C SER A 397 -9.95 -7.81 16.00
N PRO A 398 -9.27 -8.88 15.57
CA PRO A 398 -8.25 -8.79 14.52
C PRO A 398 -8.82 -8.33 13.16
N LEU A 399 -10.14 -8.39 12.97
CA LEU A 399 -10.82 -8.04 11.71
C LEU A 399 -11.18 -6.55 11.63
N ARG A 400 -10.97 -5.75 12.69
CA ARG A 400 -11.48 -4.39 12.82
C ARG A 400 -10.41 -3.45 13.33
N THR A 401 -10.57 -2.17 13.02
CA THR A 401 -9.68 -1.11 13.52
C THR A 401 -10.52 0.02 14.10
N ALA A 402 -10.14 0.50 15.27
CA ALA A 402 -10.79 1.61 15.94
C ALA A 402 -9.78 2.69 16.35
N VAL A 403 -10.26 3.91 16.51
CA VAL A 403 -9.48 5.06 16.99
C VAL A 403 -9.56 5.13 18.51
N TYR A 404 -8.41 5.26 19.15
CA TYR A 404 -8.26 5.30 20.61
C TYR A 404 -7.42 6.49 21.04
N LYS A 405 -7.59 6.86 22.29
CA LYS A 405 -6.63 7.65 23.05
C LYS A 405 -6.29 6.98 24.37
N ILE A 406 -5.07 7.21 24.84
CA ILE A 406 -4.59 6.74 26.15
C ILE A 406 -3.87 7.89 26.85
N ASP A 407 -4.18 8.14 28.12
CA ASP A 407 -3.48 9.16 28.90
C ASP A 407 -2.21 8.62 29.56
N GLY A 408 -1.38 9.51 30.08
CA GLY A 408 -0.13 9.17 30.75
C GLY A 408 -0.29 8.27 31.98
N LYS A 409 -1.50 8.14 32.53
CA LYS A 409 -1.86 7.21 33.63
C LYS A 409 -2.30 5.84 33.14
N GLY A 410 -2.44 5.68 31.80
CA GLY A 410 -2.87 4.42 31.17
C GLY A 410 -4.40 4.27 31.01
N LYS A 411 -5.18 5.33 31.26
CA LYS A 411 -6.63 5.30 31.01
C LYS A 411 -6.89 5.38 29.52
N LYS A 412 -7.42 4.31 28.96
CA LYS A 412 -7.78 4.16 27.55
C LYS A 412 -9.22 4.62 27.29
N THR A 413 -9.46 5.24 26.17
CA THR A 413 -10.78 5.63 25.68
C THR A 413 -10.89 5.34 24.19
N LYS A 414 -11.89 4.56 23.78
CA LYS A 414 -12.25 4.36 22.37
C LYS A 414 -12.98 5.61 21.87
N LEU A 415 -12.51 6.19 20.78
CA LEU A 415 -13.08 7.40 20.18
C LEU A 415 -14.06 7.07 19.04
N SER A 416 -13.73 6.08 18.19
CA SER A 416 -14.62 5.68 17.11
C SER A 416 -15.79 4.84 17.63
N THR A 417 -17.01 5.19 17.23
CA THR A 417 -18.25 4.53 17.70
C THR A 417 -18.72 3.42 16.77
N ARG A 418 -18.30 3.46 15.49
CA ARG A 418 -18.77 2.53 14.47
C ARG A 418 -17.90 1.28 14.43
N THR A 419 -18.56 0.11 14.34
CA THR A 419 -17.91 -1.20 14.21
C THR A 419 -17.52 -1.45 12.75
N GLY A 420 -16.25 -1.73 12.50
CA GLY A 420 -15.66 -1.91 11.18
C GLY A 420 -14.21 -1.43 11.17
N THR A 421 -13.77 -0.87 10.05
CA THR A 421 -12.42 -0.29 9.91
C THR A 421 -12.51 1.23 9.98
N ASN A 422 -11.77 1.82 10.90
CA ASN A 422 -11.66 3.26 11.11
C ASN A 422 -10.20 3.70 10.95
N SER A 423 -9.98 4.85 10.33
CA SER A 423 -8.71 5.57 10.32
C SER A 423 -8.96 7.05 10.58
N ALA A 424 -7.96 7.77 11.11
CA ALA A 424 -8.16 9.15 11.53
C ALA A 424 -7.04 10.07 11.06
N LEU A 425 -7.41 11.26 10.61
CA LEU A 425 -6.51 12.36 10.30
C LEU A 425 -6.79 13.50 11.29
N PHE A 426 -5.88 13.73 12.23
CA PHE A 426 -6.06 14.74 13.27
C PHE A 426 -5.69 16.15 12.80
N SER A 427 -6.38 17.15 13.36
CA SER A 427 -5.95 18.55 13.32
C SER A 427 -4.61 18.73 14.05
N LYS A 428 -3.84 19.77 13.71
CA LYS A 428 -2.51 20.01 14.29
C LYS A 428 -2.51 20.20 15.82
N ASN A 429 -3.65 20.70 16.36
CA ASN A 429 -3.83 20.87 17.80
C ASN A 429 -4.49 19.65 18.49
N LEU A 430 -4.74 18.54 17.74
CA LEU A 430 -5.36 17.29 18.22
C LEU A 430 -6.78 17.46 18.81
N ASN A 431 -7.46 18.57 18.53
CA ASN A 431 -8.82 18.83 19.02
C ASN A 431 -9.90 18.17 18.18
N TYR A 432 -9.62 17.95 16.88
CA TYR A 432 -10.52 17.39 15.89
C TYR A 432 -9.85 16.30 15.08
N TYR A 433 -10.64 15.41 14.50
CA TYR A 433 -10.14 14.49 13.49
C TYR A 433 -11.19 14.17 12.42
N ILE A 434 -10.73 13.92 11.21
CA ILE A 434 -11.51 13.36 10.11
C ILE A 434 -11.41 11.85 10.23
N ASN A 435 -12.52 11.17 10.49
CA ASN A 435 -12.61 9.72 10.54
C ASN A 435 -13.04 9.16 9.17
N THR A 436 -12.26 8.25 8.62
CA THR A 436 -12.64 7.47 7.45
C THR A 436 -13.04 6.07 7.91
N TYR A 437 -14.33 5.79 7.79
CA TYR A 437 -14.93 4.53 8.24
C TYR A 437 -15.45 3.73 7.06
N SER A 438 -15.38 2.42 7.15
CA SER A 438 -16.15 1.48 6.33
C SER A 438 -16.35 0.14 7.05
N SER A 439 -17.30 -0.67 6.58
CA SER A 439 -17.46 -2.07 6.96
C SER A 439 -17.64 -2.92 5.70
N ALA A 440 -17.72 -4.22 5.85
CA ALA A 440 -17.96 -5.13 4.72
C ALA A 440 -19.25 -4.80 3.95
N GLN A 441 -20.25 -4.22 4.62
CA GLN A 441 -21.56 -3.84 4.04
C GLN A 441 -21.73 -2.33 3.87
N THR A 442 -20.82 -1.51 4.40
CA THR A 442 -20.97 -0.06 4.37
C THR A 442 -19.82 0.57 3.58
N PRO A 443 -20.09 1.21 2.44
CA PRO A 443 -19.08 1.97 1.69
C PRO A 443 -18.49 3.07 2.56
N THR A 444 -17.36 3.61 2.11
CA THR A 444 -16.63 4.67 2.80
C THR A 444 -17.55 5.80 3.27
N LEU A 445 -17.50 6.06 4.56
CA LEU A 445 -18.16 7.18 5.26
C LEU A 445 -17.07 8.04 5.88
N ILE A 446 -17.07 9.34 5.60
CA ILE A 446 -16.09 10.29 6.14
C ILE A 446 -16.82 11.29 7.03
N THR A 447 -16.36 11.40 8.29
CA THR A 447 -16.98 12.25 9.31
C THR A 447 -15.96 13.13 9.99
N LEU A 448 -16.39 14.30 10.45
CA LEU A 448 -15.67 15.15 11.38
C LEU A 448 -16.03 14.78 12.80
N ASN A 449 -15.03 14.66 13.65
CA ASN A 449 -15.19 14.28 15.05
C ASN A 449 -14.32 15.19 15.94
N ASN A 450 -14.75 15.41 17.17
CA ASN A 450 -13.90 16.02 18.19
C ASN A 450 -13.06 14.96 18.92
N ASN A 451 -12.06 15.38 19.68
CA ASN A 451 -11.16 14.49 20.42
C ASN A 451 -11.79 13.79 21.64
N LYS A 452 -13.11 13.97 21.84
CA LYS A 452 -13.93 13.21 22.80
C LYS A 452 -14.65 12.04 22.14
N GLY A 453 -14.53 11.90 20.79
CA GLY A 453 -15.17 10.84 19.99
C GLY A 453 -16.59 11.20 19.52
N GLN A 454 -17.03 12.45 19.71
CA GLN A 454 -18.32 12.89 19.22
C GLN A 454 -18.25 13.18 17.71
N GLU A 455 -19.07 12.51 16.93
CA GLU A 455 -19.30 12.82 15.52
C GLU A 455 -20.08 14.13 15.39
N MET A 456 -19.51 15.08 14.66
CA MET A 456 -20.07 16.43 14.54
C MET A 456 -20.73 16.65 13.17
N VAL A 457 -20.08 16.20 12.09
CA VAL A 457 -20.52 16.42 10.71
C VAL A 457 -20.19 15.22 9.85
N THR A 458 -21.11 14.83 8.98
CA THR A 458 -20.82 13.89 7.87
C THR A 458 -20.32 14.67 6.66
N LEU A 459 -19.11 14.39 6.21
CA LEU A 459 -18.49 15.02 5.04
C LEU A 459 -18.82 14.27 3.74
N LEU A 460 -18.87 12.94 3.81
CA LEU A 460 -19.14 12.07 2.67
C LEU A 460 -19.80 10.77 3.16
N ASP A 461 -20.94 10.41 2.61
CA ASP A 461 -21.69 9.21 3.01
C ASP A 461 -21.87 8.16 1.91
N ASN A 462 -21.39 8.42 0.70
CA ASN A 462 -21.55 7.57 -0.48
C ASN A 462 -23.02 7.16 -0.75
N LYS A 463 -23.96 8.08 -0.49
CA LYS A 463 -25.41 7.84 -0.62
C LYS A 463 -25.83 7.30 -1.99
N GLU A 464 -25.24 7.83 -3.07
CA GLU A 464 -25.53 7.38 -4.42
C GLU A 464 -25.11 5.93 -4.64
N LEU A 465 -23.92 5.54 -4.16
CA LEU A 465 -23.43 4.16 -4.25
C LEU A 465 -24.35 3.23 -3.43
N LYS A 466 -24.71 3.62 -2.21
CA LYS A 466 -25.66 2.86 -1.39
C LYS A 466 -26.98 2.61 -2.10
N SER A 467 -27.54 3.65 -2.74
CA SER A 467 -28.78 3.55 -3.50
C SER A 467 -28.66 2.63 -4.71
N LYS A 468 -27.54 2.69 -5.45
CA LYS A 468 -27.25 1.79 -6.56
C LYS A 468 -27.12 0.34 -6.11
N THR A 469 -26.34 0.08 -5.08
CA THR A 469 -26.10 -1.29 -4.58
C THR A 469 -27.34 -1.90 -3.93
N ALA A 470 -28.20 -1.12 -3.30
CA ALA A 470 -29.48 -1.58 -2.73
C ALA A 470 -30.43 -2.16 -3.80
N GLN A 471 -30.32 -1.72 -5.07
CA GLN A 471 -31.13 -2.21 -6.20
C GLN A 471 -30.57 -3.49 -6.82
N LEU A 472 -29.35 -3.87 -6.48
CA LEU A 472 -28.63 -4.99 -7.10
C LEU A 472 -28.85 -6.33 -6.42
N ASN A 473 -29.59 -6.38 -5.30
CA ASN A 473 -29.73 -7.59 -4.48
C ASN A 473 -28.36 -8.22 -4.14
N MET A 474 -27.44 -7.40 -3.66
CA MET A 474 -26.06 -7.78 -3.38
C MET A 474 -25.97 -8.90 -2.35
N PRO A 475 -25.12 -9.91 -2.57
CA PRO A 475 -24.83 -10.91 -1.55
C PRO A 475 -24.12 -10.27 -0.36
N THR A 476 -24.43 -10.75 0.85
CA THR A 476 -23.82 -10.28 2.09
C THR A 476 -22.53 -11.02 2.36
N LYS A 477 -21.50 -10.30 2.80
CA LYS A 477 -20.25 -10.87 3.28
C LYS A 477 -20.40 -11.27 4.75
N GLU A 478 -20.33 -12.57 5.03
CA GLU A 478 -20.45 -13.16 6.37
C GLU A 478 -19.07 -13.59 6.87
N PHE A 479 -18.70 -13.23 8.11
CA PHE A 479 -17.45 -13.65 8.72
C PHE A 479 -17.64 -14.97 9.45
N PHE A 480 -16.62 -15.82 9.42
CA PHE A 480 -16.59 -17.08 10.14
C PHE A 480 -15.17 -17.41 10.65
N SER A 481 -15.06 -18.33 11.57
CA SER A 481 -13.79 -18.96 11.96
C SER A 481 -13.95 -20.48 12.01
N PHE A 482 -12.83 -21.18 11.88
CA PHE A 482 -12.75 -22.62 12.02
C PHE A 482 -11.38 -23.02 12.56
N LYS A 483 -11.27 -24.25 13.09
CA LYS A 483 -9.99 -24.80 13.53
C LYS A 483 -9.47 -25.80 12.50
N THR A 484 -8.19 -25.64 12.15
CA THR A 484 -7.47 -26.62 11.33
C THR A 484 -7.27 -27.92 12.09
N SER A 485 -6.85 -29.00 11.41
CA SER A 485 -6.50 -30.27 12.05
C SER A 485 -5.38 -30.13 13.09
N ALA A 486 -4.53 -29.12 12.96
CA ALA A 486 -3.49 -28.76 13.93
C ALA A 486 -4.01 -27.89 15.11
N GLY A 487 -5.32 -27.64 15.19
CA GLY A 487 -5.95 -26.84 16.26
C GLY A 487 -5.78 -25.32 16.10
N VAL A 488 -5.24 -24.84 14.98
CA VAL A 488 -5.08 -23.40 14.71
C VAL A 488 -6.41 -22.81 14.25
N GLU A 489 -6.88 -21.77 14.93
CA GLU A 489 -8.07 -21.04 14.51
C GLU A 489 -7.73 -20.07 13.36
N LEU A 490 -8.49 -20.16 12.27
CA LEU A 490 -8.37 -19.29 11.11
C LEU A 490 -9.65 -18.49 10.88
N ASN A 491 -9.53 -17.26 10.41
CA ASN A 491 -10.64 -16.38 10.09
C ASN A 491 -10.90 -16.36 8.58
N GLY A 492 -12.17 -16.29 8.21
CA GLY A 492 -12.59 -16.16 6.82
C GLY A 492 -13.81 -15.27 6.66
N TRP A 493 -14.10 -14.92 5.42
CA TRP A 493 -15.40 -14.41 5.01
C TRP A 493 -15.97 -15.24 3.86
N MET A 494 -17.29 -15.25 3.77
CA MET A 494 -18.06 -15.97 2.76
C MET A 494 -19.15 -15.08 2.19
N MET A 495 -19.33 -15.12 0.86
CA MET A 495 -20.47 -14.54 0.16
C MET A 495 -21.23 -15.64 -0.57
N LYS A 496 -22.55 -15.70 -0.36
CA LYS A 496 -23.44 -16.70 -0.96
C LYS A 496 -24.33 -16.05 -2.02
N PRO A 497 -24.82 -16.79 -3.02
CA PRO A 497 -25.83 -16.27 -3.94
C PRO A 497 -27.01 -15.62 -3.21
N ALA A 498 -27.55 -14.51 -3.75
CA ALA A 498 -28.67 -13.81 -3.13
C ALA A 498 -29.93 -14.70 -2.97
N ASN A 499 -30.11 -15.68 -3.86
CA ASN A 499 -31.16 -16.70 -3.81
C ASN A 499 -30.65 -18.03 -3.24
N PHE A 500 -29.74 -17.97 -2.28
CA PHE A 500 -29.14 -19.14 -1.63
C PHE A 500 -30.18 -20.10 -1.07
N ASN A 501 -30.03 -21.37 -1.41
CA ASN A 501 -30.86 -22.46 -0.88
C ASN A 501 -29.97 -23.48 -0.16
N PRO A 502 -30.08 -23.63 1.17
CA PRO A 502 -29.20 -24.51 1.94
C PRO A 502 -29.34 -26.01 1.60
N SER A 503 -30.38 -26.39 0.84
CA SER A 503 -30.58 -27.78 0.38
C SER A 503 -29.87 -28.07 -0.96
N LYS A 504 -29.28 -27.08 -1.60
CA LYS A 504 -28.48 -27.25 -2.82
C LYS A 504 -27.00 -27.26 -2.49
N LYS A 505 -26.21 -27.93 -3.33
CA LYS A 505 -24.74 -27.88 -3.27
C LYS A 505 -24.20 -26.91 -4.30
N TYR A 506 -23.29 -26.03 -3.85
CA TYR A 506 -22.68 -24.96 -4.65
C TYR A 506 -21.18 -25.19 -4.81
N PRO A 507 -20.62 -24.89 -5.98
CA PRO A 507 -19.17 -24.78 -6.15
C PRO A 507 -18.65 -23.56 -5.37
N VAL A 508 -17.39 -23.63 -4.96
CA VAL A 508 -16.72 -22.57 -4.20
C VAL A 508 -15.52 -22.03 -4.97
N ILE A 509 -15.36 -20.72 -4.96
CA ILE A 509 -14.13 -20.06 -5.40
C ILE A 509 -13.49 -19.38 -4.18
N MET A 510 -12.30 -19.81 -3.83
CA MET A 510 -11.50 -19.21 -2.77
C MET A 510 -10.55 -18.18 -3.37
N HIS A 511 -10.67 -16.93 -2.95
CA HIS A 511 -9.65 -15.89 -3.14
C HIS A 511 -8.73 -15.85 -1.92
N GLN A 512 -7.44 -15.62 -2.11
CA GLN A 512 -6.50 -15.43 -1.01
C GLN A 512 -5.27 -14.64 -1.46
N TYR A 513 -4.56 -14.03 -0.51
CA TYR A 513 -3.25 -13.44 -0.73
C TYR A 513 -2.17 -14.15 0.09
N SER A 514 -2.37 -14.29 1.39
CA SER A 514 -1.56 -15.06 2.35
C SER A 514 -0.14 -14.55 2.62
N GLY A 515 0.29 -13.47 1.97
CA GLY A 515 1.64 -12.91 2.16
C GLY A 515 1.91 -12.48 3.61
N PRO A 516 3.16 -12.56 4.10
CA PRO A 516 3.51 -12.20 5.47
C PRO A 516 3.01 -10.81 5.86
N GLY A 517 2.32 -10.73 7.02
CA GLY A 517 1.77 -9.48 7.55
C GLY A 517 0.54 -8.92 6.82
N SER A 518 0.10 -9.52 5.71
CA SER A 518 -1.10 -9.08 4.98
C SER A 518 -2.39 -9.53 5.65
N GLN A 519 -3.51 -8.83 5.38
CA GLN A 519 -4.84 -9.26 5.78
C GLN A 519 -5.85 -9.02 4.65
N GLN A 520 -6.60 -10.06 4.28
CA GLN A 520 -7.73 -10.01 3.34
C GLN A 520 -9.07 -10.22 4.05
N VAL A 521 -9.04 -10.75 5.26
CA VAL A 521 -10.23 -10.97 6.09
C VAL A 521 -10.36 -9.79 7.06
N LEU A 522 -11.02 -8.73 6.58
CA LEU A 522 -11.24 -7.48 7.32
C LEU A 522 -12.68 -7.01 7.16
N ASP A 523 -13.25 -6.45 8.22
CA ASP A 523 -14.54 -5.76 8.20
C ASP A 523 -14.36 -4.35 7.60
N LYS A 524 -14.14 -4.33 6.28
CA LYS A 524 -13.81 -3.14 5.49
C LYS A 524 -14.43 -3.24 4.10
N TRP A 525 -14.93 -2.12 3.59
CA TRP A 525 -15.37 -2.01 2.20
C TRP A 525 -14.19 -2.12 1.23
N GLY A 526 -14.41 -2.76 0.09
CA GLY A 526 -13.39 -2.88 -0.94
C GLY A 526 -12.40 -4.01 -0.74
N ILE A 527 -12.43 -4.69 0.40
CA ILE A 527 -11.69 -5.94 0.59
C ILE A 527 -12.38 -7.05 -0.20
N GLY A 528 -11.69 -7.58 -1.18
CA GLY A 528 -12.13 -8.59 -2.11
C GLY A 528 -11.14 -8.73 -3.25
N SER A 529 -11.43 -9.60 -4.21
CA SER A 529 -10.48 -10.06 -5.22
C SER A 529 -9.83 -8.94 -6.04
N PHE A 530 -10.60 -7.91 -6.40
CA PHE A 530 -10.11 -6.82 -7.24
C PHE A 530 -10.16 -5.44 -6.56
N GLY A 531 -10.41 -5.38 -5.26
CA GLY A 531 -10.50 -4.13 -4.51
C GLY A 531 -11.70 -3.26 -4.88
N ASP A 532 -12.77 -3.87 -5.37
CA ASP A 532 -13.93 -3.23 -6.00
C ASP A 532 -15.19 -3.21 -5.13
N GLY A 533 -15.07 -3.48 -3.85
CA GLY A 533 -16.21 -3.57 -2.92
C GLY A 533 -16.93 -4.91 -2.94
N GLY A 534 -16.31 -5.95 -3.49
CA GLY A 534 -16.89 -7.29 -3.62
C GLY A 534 -17.80 -7.44 -4.84
N MET A 535 -17.66 -6.57 -5.83
CA MET A 535 -18.50 -6.60 -7.04
C MET A 535 -18.17 -7.78 -7.93
N PHE A 536 -16.90 -8.16 -8.08
CA PHE A 536 -16.53 -9.38 -8.79
C PHE A 536 -17.13 -10.62 -8.13
N GLU A 537 -17.05 -10.69 -6.80
CA GLU A 537 -17.66 -11.75 -6.00
C GLU A 537 -19.18 -11.80 -6.21
N ALA A 538 -19.84 -10.63 -6.26
CA ALA A 538 -21.27 -10.55 -6.51
C ALA A 538 -21.65 -11.11 -7.89
N VAL A 539 -20.85 -10.82 -8.93
CA VAL A 539 -21.04 -11.39 -10.28
C VAL A 539 -20.91 -12.91 -10.24
N MET A 540 -19.93 -13.46 -9.51
CA MET A 540 -19.75 -14.91 -9.41
C MET A 540 -20.86 -15.58 -8.58
N CYS A 541 -21.30 -14.91 -7.50
CA CYS A 541 -22.48 -15.36 -6.73
C CYS A 541 -23.75 -15.42 -7.58
N ASP A 542 -24.00 -14.43 -8.46
CA ASP A 542 -25.14 -14.47 -9.40
C ASP A 542 -25.05 -15.66 -10.38
N LYS A 543 -23.85 -16.12 -10.67
CA LYS A 543 -23.58 -17.32 -11.49
C LYS A 543 -23.69 -18.64 -10.69
N GLY A 544 -24.04 -18.58 -9.40
CA GLY A 544 -24.26 -19.74 -8.56
C GLY A 544 -23.03 -20.26 -7.80
N TYR A 545 -22.01 -19.43 -7.62
CA TYR A 545 -20.83 -19.77 -6.82
C TYR A 545 -20.92 -19.20 -5.41
N ILE A 546 -20.32 -19.87 -4.45
CA ILE A 546 -19.98 -19.30 -3.15
C ILE A 546 -18.56 -18.77 -3.24
N MET A 547 -18.36 -17.50 -2.84
CA MET A 547 -17.05 -16.85 -2.78
C MET A 547 -16.53 -16.84 -1.37
N VAL A 548 -15.28 -17.24 -1.17
CA VAL A 548 -14.65 -17.37 0.15
C VAL A 548 -13.26 -16.77 0.13
N CYS A 549 -12.86 -16.22 1.28
CA CYS A 549 -11.46 -15.86 1.55
C CYS A 549 -11.09 -16.31 2.96
N VAL A 550 -9.90 -16.86 3.15
CA VAL A 550 -9.36 -17.26 4.44
C VAL A 550 -7.95 -16.71 4.58
N ASP A 551 -7.68 -16.03 5.70
CA ASP A 551 -6.34 -15.63 6.12
C ASP A 551 -5.72 -16.75 6.96
N GLY A 552 -4.70 -17.41 6.43
CA GLY A 552 -3.93 -18.45 7.10
C GLY A 552 -2.82 -17.91 8.00
N ARG A 553 -2.02 -18.81 8.56
CA ARG A 553 -0.80 -18.44 9.31
C ARG A 553 0.16 -17.64 8.40
N GLY A 554 0.91 -16.74 9.00
CA GLY A 554 1.76 -15.77 8.30
C GLY A 554 1.08 -14.43 8.06
N THR A 555 -0.27 -14.36 8.05
CA THR A 555 -0.99 -13.11 7.89
C THR A 555 -0.93 -12.25 9.16
N GLY A 556 -1.19 -10.94 9.03
CA GLY A 556 -1.06 -9.97 10.09
C GLY A 556 -2.27 -9.85 11.02
N GLY A 557 -2.16 -8.96 12.00
CA GLY A 557 -3.25 -8.59 12.89
C GLY A 557 -3.43 -9.48 14.13
N ARG A 558 -2.59 -10.51 14.30
CA ARG A 558 -2.69 -11.52 15.36
C ARG A 558 -1.39 -11.70 16.15
N GLY A 559 -0.49 -10.70 16.09
CA GLY A 559 0.78 -10.68 16.78
C GLY A 559 1.90 -11.43 16.05
N ALA A 560 3.12 -11.21 16.53
CA ALA A 560 4.35 -11.69 15.90
C ALA A 560 4.43 -13.23 15.78
N ALA A 561 3.97 -13.96 16.76
CA ALA A 561 3.99 -15.44 16.75
C ALA A 561 3.17 -16.03 15.60
N PHE A 562 2.00 -15.46 15.30
CA PHE A 562 1.14 -15.89 14.19
C PHE A 562 1.69 -15.44 12.84
N GLU A 563 2.17 -14.19 12.75
CA GLU A 563 2.70 -13.60 11.52
C GLU A 563 4.03 -14.25 11.10
N LYS A 564 4.96 -14.41 12.04
CA LYS A 564 6.34 -14.82 11.74
C LYS A 564 6.58 -16.34 11.79
N CYS A 565 5.55 -17.14 12.03
CA CYS A 565 5.69 -18.60 12.06
C CYS A 565 6.05 -19.24 10.71
N THR A 566 5.96 -18.48 9.61
CA THR A 566 6.33 -18.90 8.25
C THR A 566 7.77 -18.53 7.88
N TYR A 567 8.47 -17.83 8.77
CA TYR A 567 9.87 -17.43 8.56
C TYR A 567 10.77 -18.58 8.13
N LEU A 568 11.62 -18.36 7.14
CA LEU A 568 12.53 -19.29 6.44
C LEU A 568 11.86 -20.35 5.54
N SER A 569 10.52 -20.42 5.51
CA SER A 569 9.78 -21.39 4.67
C SER A 569 8.41 -20.88 4.24
N ILE A 570 8.37 -19.63 3.74
CA ILE A 570 7.12 -19.00 3.28
C ILE A 570 6.45 -19.81 2.18
N GLY A 571 5.10 -19.79 2.15
CA GLY A 571 4.25 -20.52 1.21
C GLY A 571 3.95 -21.96 1.63
N VAL A 572 4.68 -22.56 2.58
CA VAL A 572 4.48 -23.96 2.99
C VAL A 572 3.30 -24.09 3.94
N LYS A 573 3.29 -23.35 5.05
CA LYS A 573 2.17 -23.34 6.00
C LYS A 573 0.94 -22.68 5.41
N GLU A 574 1.12 -21.63 4.65
CA GLU A 574 0.04 -20.88 3.97
C GLU A 574 -0.73 -21.80 3.01
N ALA A 575 -0.04 -22.63 2.22
CA ALA A 575 -0.67 -23.60 1.33
C ALA A 575 -1.42 -24.69 2.11
N THR A 576 -0.84 -25.19 3.20
CA THR A 576 -1.49 -26.14 4.10
C THR A 576 -2.77 -25.56 4.68
N ASP A 577 -2.75 -24.31 5.14
CA ASP A 577 -3.92 -23.66 5.72
C ASP A 577 -5.03 -23.43 4.70
N GLN A 578 -4.72 -23.13 3.42
CA GLN A 578 -5.73 -23.05 2.37
C GLN A 578 -6.35 -24.42 2.05
N ALA A 579 -5.56 -25.51 2.06
CA ALA A 579 -6.07 -26.86 1.89
C ALA A 579 -6.98 -27.28 3.09
N GLU A 580 -6.61 -26.93 4.32
CA GLU A 580 -7.45 -27.14 5.51
C GLU A 580 -8.75 -26.32 5.43
N ALA A 581 -8.71 -25.10 4.90
CA ALA A 581 -9.90 -24.29 4.63
C ALA A 581 -10.83 -24.97 3.61
N ALA A 582 -10.29 -25.49 2.51
CA ALA A 582 -11.07 -26.22 1.51
C ALA A 582 -11.70 -27.50 2.13
N LYS A 583 -10.96 -28.21 2.97
CA LYS A 583 -11.47 -29.37 3.72
C LYS A 583 -12.60 -28.98 4.66
N TYR A 584 -12.46 -27.92 5.44
CA TYR A 584 -13.54 -27.40 6.29
C TYR A 584 -14.77 -27.03 5.46
N LEU A 585 -14.62 -26.30 4.36
CA LEU A 585 -15.73 -25.92 3.48
C LEU A 585 -16.46 -27.15 2.93
N SER A 586 -15.75 -28.22 2.62
CA SER A 586 -16.32 -29.48 2.12
C SER A 586 -17.22 -30.18 3.16
N THR A 587 -17.10 -29.85 4.45
CA THR A 587 -17.99 -30.37 5.51
C THR A 587 -19.35 -29.67 5.57
N LEU A 588 -19.45 -28.48 4.94
CA LEU A 588 -20.69 -27.72 4.95
C LEU A 588 -21.72 -28.36 4.01
N PRO A 589 -22.98 -28.56 4.45
CA PRO A 589 -23.98 -29.37 3.71
C PRO A 589 -24.31 -28.76 2.33
N TYR A 590 -24.12 -27.47 2.16
CA TYR A 590 -24.41 -26.72 0.93
C TYR A 590 -23.19 -26.51 0.02
N VAL A 591 -22.05 -27.08 0.36
CA VAL A 591 -20.82 -26.99 -0.47
C VAL A 591 -20.64 -28.28 -1.25
N ASP A 592 -20.35 -28.15 -2.56
CA ASP A 592 -19.85 -29.24 -3.38
C ASP A 592 -18.32 -29.33 -3.22
N GLY A 593 -17.85 -30.19 -2.32
CA GLY A 593 -16.43 -30.37 -2.06
C GLY A 593 -15.60 -30.88 -3.24
N SER A 594 -16.25 -31.38 -4.31
CA SER A 594 -15.55 -31.77 -5.55
C SER A 594 -15.32 -30.61 -6.52
N ARG A 595 -15.91 -29.43 -6.25
CA ARG A 595 -15.85 -28.24 -7.11
C ARG A 595 -15.40 -27.03 -6.31
N ILE A 596 -14.16 -27.07 -5.78
CA ILE A 596 -13.52 -25.94 -5.10
C ILE A 596 -12.37 -25.44 -5.97
N GLY A 597 -12.37 -24.15 -6.28
CA GLY A 597 -11.30 -23.45 -6.94
C GLY A 597 -10.57 -22.49 -6.03
N ILE A 598 -9.34 -22.11 -6.40
CA ILE A 598 -8.52 -21.15 -5.64
C ILE A 598 -7.86 -20.17 -6.61
N TRP A 599 -7.70 -18.91 -6.20
CA TRP A 599 -6.94 -17.95 -6.97
C TRP A 599 -6.37 -16.82 -6.14
N GLY A 600 -5.38 -16.15 -6.72
CA GLY A 600 -4.79 -14.99 -6.12
C GLY A 600 -3.84 -14.28 -7.07
N TRP A 601 -3.38 -13.11 -6.61
CA TRP A 601 -2.49 -12.20 -7.33
C TRP A 601 -1.19 -12.00 -6.57
N SER A 602 -0.05 -11.91 -7.26
CA SER A 602 1.27 -11.71 -6.65
C SER A 602 1.61 -12.85 -5.70
N TYR A 603 1.83 -12.58 -4.41
CA TYR A 603 1.98 -13.63 -3.40
C TYR A 603 0.79 -14.59 -3.39
N GLY A 604 -0.44 -14.08 -3.58
CA GLY A 604 -1.63 -14.92 -3.72
C GLY A 604 -1.61 -15.83 -4.94
N GLY A 605 -1.02 -15.39 -6.04
CA GLY A 605 -0.74 -16.24 -7.21
C GLY A 605 0.26 -17.33 -6.87
N TYR A 606 1.34 -16.99 -6.19
CA TYR A 606 2.31 -17.96 -5.69
C TYR A 606 1.68 -18.97 -4.74
N ASN A 607 0.92 -18.51 -3.75
CA ASN A 607 0.27 -19.43 -2.80
C ASN A 607 -0.83 -20.27 -3.45
N THR A 608 -1.44 -19.82 -4.55
CA THR A 608 -2.31 -20.66 -5.39
C THR A 608 -1.54 -21.85 -5.98
N LEU A 609 -0.36 -21.61 -6.55
CA LEU A 609 0.49 -22.68 -7.09
C LEU A 609 0.95 -23.64 -6.00
N MET A 610 1.36 -23.12 -4.84
CA MET A 610 1.76 -23.92 -3.67
C MET A 610 0.59 -24.75 -3.14
N SER A 611 -0.62 -24.18 -3.05
CA SER A 611 -1.83 -24.88 -2.57
C SER A 611 -2.30 -25.97 -3.52
N MET A 612 -2.17 -25.78 -4.84
CA MET A 612 -2.54 -26.79 -5.83
C MET A 612 -1.52 -27.93 -5.92
N SER A 613 -0.34 -27.79 -5.32
CA SER A 613 0.77 -28.76 -5.33
C SER A 613 1.18 -29.25 -3.93
N GLU A 614 0.40 -28.93 -2.89
CA GLU A 614 0.72 -29.35 -1.50
C GLU A 614 0.48 -30.84 -1.23
N GLY A 615 -0.30 -31.51 -2.08
CA GLY A 615 -0.48 -32.97 -2.06
C GLY A 615 -1.90 -33.47 -1.85
N SER A 616 -2.80 -32.73 -1.18
CA SER A 616 -4.17 -33.18 -0.91
C SER A 616 -5.06 -33.28 -2.15
N GLY A 617 -4.79 -32.43 -3.16
CA GLY A 617 -5.66 -32.31 -4.33
C GLY A 617 -7.01 -31.64 -4.03
N ALA A 618 -7.03 -30.76 -3.04
CA ALA A 618 -8.25 -30.07 -2.56
C ALA A 618 -8.88 -29.17 -3.64
N PHE A 619 -8.08 -28.67 -4.61
CA PHE A 619 -8.54 -27.69 -5.58
C PHE A 619 -8.68 -28.30 -6.98
N LYS A 620 -9.87 -28.14 -7.55
CA LYS A 620 -10.21 -28.60 -8.92
C LYS A 620 -9.64 -27.70 -10.00
N ALA A 621 -9.60 -26.38 -9.75
CA ALA A 621 -9.11 -25.36 -10.65
C ALA A 621 -8.44 -24.22 -9.90
N GLY A 622 -7.44 -23.59 -10.51
CA GLY A 622 -6.79 -22.40 -9.92
C GLY A 622 -6.35 -21.39 -10.96
N VAL A 623 -6.29 -20.13 -10.52
CA VAL A 623 -5.77 -19.01 -11.33
C VAL A 623 -4.66 -18.32 -10.56
N ALA A 624 -3.46 -18.29 -11.12
CA ALA A 624 -2.30 -17.62 -10.55
C ALA A 624 -1.93 -16.40 -11.41
N ILE A 625 -2.06 -15.20 -10.82
CA ILE A 625 -1.81 -13.93 -11.51
C ILE A 625 -0.51 -13.33 -10.98
N ALA A 626 0.44 -13.01 -11.88
CA ALA A 626 1.69 -12.31 -11.59
C ALA A 626 2.43 -12.94 -10.38
N ALA A 627 2.53 -14.27 -10.38
CA ALA A 627 3.03 -15.06 -9.26
C ALA A 627 4.56 -15.12 -9.22
N PRO A 628 5.22 -14.84 -8.08
CA PRO A 628 6.55 -15.41 -7.81
C PRO A 628 6.44 -16.93 -7.86
N THR A 629 7.44 -17.60 -8.44
CA THR A 629 7.46 -19.07 -8.57
C THR A 629 8.68 -19.70 -7.92
N ASP A 630 9.73 -18.89 -7.80
CA ASP A 630 10.92 -19.21 -7.01
C ASP A 630 11.46 -17.92 -6.40
N TRP A 631 11.70 -17.92 -5.09
CA TRP A 631 12.11 -16.73 -4.36
C TRP A 631 13.51 -16.23 -4.69
N ARG A 632 14.34 -17.05 -5.38
CA ARG A 632 15.60 -16.61 -5.95
C ARG A 632 15.43 -15.62 -7.10
N PHE A 633 14.24 -15.51 -7.68
CA PHE A 633 13.93 -14.58 -8.77
C PHE A 633 13.33 -13.26 -8.27
N TYR A 634 13.02 -13.15 -7.00
CA TYR A 634 12.42 -11.96 -6.42
C TYR A 634 13.48 -11.07 -5.73
N ASP A 635 13.09 -9.82 -5.40
CA ASP A 635 14.04 -8.85 -4.86
C ASP A 635 14.65 -9.26 -3.52
N SER A 636 15.84 -8.71 -3.25
CA SER A 636 16.65 -9.05 -2.07
C SER A 636 16.00 -8.61 -0.76
N VAL A 637 15.45 -7.39 -0.69
CA VAL A 637 14.95 -6.82 0.58
C VAL A 637 13.73 -7.58 1.09
N TYR A 638 12.72 -7.79 0.22
CA TYR A 638 11.54 -8.58 0.57
C TYR A 638 11.90 -10.04 0.87
N THR A 639 12.57 -10.66 -0.07
CA THR A 639 12.84 -12.11 0.02
C THR A 639 13.71 -12.45 1.22
N GLU A 640 14.81 -11.72 1.43
CA GLU A 640 15.74 -11.99 2.52
C GLU A 640 15.17 -11.64 3.89
N ARG A 641 14.22 -10.69 3.98
CA ARG A 641 13.47 -10.41 5.21
C ARG A 641 12.80 -11.66 5.75
N PHE A 642 12.22 -12.48 4.88
CA PHE A 642 11.44 -13.65 5.26
C PHE A 642 12.19 -14.97 5.12
N MET A 643 13.23 -15.02 4.28
CA MET A 643 13.92 -16.26 3.87
C MET A 643 15.41 -16.24 4.11
N ARG A 644 16.03 -15.09 4.48
CA ARG A 644 17.47 -14.85 4.40
C ARG A 644 18.00 -15.07 2.98
N THR A 645 19.31 -15.21 2.80
CA THR A 645 19.89 -15.48 1.47
C THR A 645 19.73 -16.94 1.06
N PRO A 646 19.73 -17.26 -0.24
CA PRO A 646 19.72 -18.67 -0.72
C PRO A 646 20.88 -19.50 -0.20
N LYS A 647 22.04 -18.89 0.06
CA LYS A 647 23.21 -19.57 0.61
C LYS A 647 23.02 -19.98 2.07
N GLU A 648 22.32 -19.15 2.85
CA GLU A 648 22.09 -19.40 4.29
C GLU A 648 20.92 -20.37 4.53
N ASN A 649 19.93 -20.38 3.64
CA ASN A 649 18.66 -21.10 3.81
C ASN A 649 18.30 -21.93 2.55
N GLY A 650 19.23 -22.70 2.01
CA GLY A 650 19.01 -23.49 0.81
C GLY A 650 17.78 -24.41 0.88
N ASP A 651 17.58 -25.09 2.01
CA ASP A 651 16.44 -26.00 2.22
C ASP A 651 15.11 -25.26 2.24
N GLY A 652 15.07 -24.07 2.85
CA GLY A 652 13.88 -23.23 2.86
C GLY A 652 13.48 -22.75 1.45
N TYR A 653 14.46 -22.30 0.65
CA TYR A 653 14.23 -21.95 -0.75
C TYR A 653 13.75 -23.14 -1.58
N GLN A 654 14.32 -24.33 -1.35
CA GLN A 654 13.88 -25.57 -1.98
C GLN A 654 12.41 -25.89 -1.65
N ALA A 655 12.04 -25.82 -0.38
CA ALA A 655 10.69 -26.10 0.10
C ALA A 655 9.65 -25.07 -0.38
N SER A 656 10.06 -23.82 -0.51
CA SER A 656 9.24 -22.69 -0.91
C SER A 656 9.14 -22.47 -2.42
N SER A 657 9.82 -23.28 -3.25
CA SER A 657 9.78 -23.16 -4.71
C SER A 657 8.55 -23.87 -5.31
N ALA A 658 7.66 -23.11 -5.94
CA ALA A 658 6.56 -23.67 -6.72
C ALA A 658 7.10 -24.48 -7.93
N ILE A 659 8.22 -24.05 -8.52
CA ILE A 659 8.89 -24.74 -9.63
C ILE A 659 9.26 -26.16 -9.23
N ASN A 660 9.85 -26.34 -8.05
CA ASN A 660 10.22 -27.67 -7.54
C ASN A 660 9.01 -28.57 -7.26
N ARG A 661 7.83 -28.01 -7.17
CA ARG A 661 6.56 -28.72 -6.93
C ARG A 661 5.70 -28.86 -8.19
N ALA A 662 6.15 -28.36 -9.34
CA ALA A 662 5.37 -28.34 -10.58
C ALA A 662 4.79 -29.71 -10.93
N SER A 663 5.57 -30.80 -10.80
CA SER A 663 5.12 -32.17 -11.06
C SER A 663 4.01 -32.69 -10.12
N LYS A 664 3.78 -32.01 -8.98
CA LYS A 664 2.75 -32.37 -8.00
C LYS A 664 1.45 -31.58 -8.22
N LEU A 665 1.42 -30.64 -9.17
CA LEU A 665 0.24 -29.83 -9.46
C LEU A 665 -0.96 -30.73 -9.81
N LYS A 666 -2.09 -30.49 -9.16
CA LYS A 666 -3.35 -31.14 -9.43
C LYS A 666 -4.44 -30.14 -9.76
N GLY A 667 -5.34 -30.53 -10.65
CA GLY A 667 -6.42 -29.65 -11.13
C GLY A 667 -6.04 -28.85 -12.38
N LYS A 668 -6.97 -28.01 -12.84
CA LYS A 668 -6.78 -27.13 -13.99
C LYS A 668 -6.15 -25.82 -13.58
N LEU A 669 -5.17 -25.34 -14.31
CA LEU A 669 -4.44 -24.12 -14.01
C LEU A 669 -4.52 -23.09 -15.12
N LEU A 670 -4.74 -21.83 -14.77
CA LEU A 670 -4.55 -20.67 -15.63
C LEU A 670 -3.45 -19.78 -15.04
N LEU A 671 -2.36 -19.59 -15.79
CA LEU A 671 -1.27 -18.65 -15.46
C LEU A 671 -1.49 -17.33 -16.20
N ILE A 672 -1.40 -16.21 -15.48
CA ILE A 672 -1.54 -14.87 -16.03
C ILE A 672 -0.36 -14.00 -15.62
N HIS A 673 0.20 -13.22 -16.57
CA HIS A 673 1.30 -12.30 -16.27
C HIS A 673 1.31 -11.08 -17.18
N GLY A 674 1.88 -9.97 -16.71
CA GLY A 674 2.21 -8.81 -17.52
C GLY A 674 3.61 -8.93 -18.12
N SER A 675 3.79 -8.65 -19.42
CA SER A 675 5.11 -8.83 -20.06
C SER A 675 6.15 -7.79 -19.62
N ALA A 676 5.73 -6.69 -19.01
CA ALA A 676 6.57 -5.62 -18.49
C ALA A 676 6.39 -5.45 -16.97
N ASP A 677 6.21 -6.57 -16.27
CA ASP A 677 6.15 -6.59 -14.82
C ASP A 677 7.56 -6.34 -14.25
N ASP A 678 7.74 -5.15 -13.68
CA ASP A 678 8.99 -4.69 -13.10
C ASP A 678 9.20 -5.13 -11.65
N ASN A 679 8.18 -5.75 -11.04
CA ASN A 679 8.18 -6.25 -9.68
C ASN A 679 8.40 -7.77 -9.66
N VAL A 680 7.41 -8.54 -10.09
CA VAL A 680 7.52 -9.98 -10.29
C VAL A 680 7.83 -10.24 -11.77
N HIS A 681 9.08 -10.45 -12.07
CA HIS A 681 9.53 -10.58 -13.46
C HIS A 681 8.84 -11.73 -14.21
N LEU A 682 8.57 -11.52 -15.50
CA LEU A 682 8.03 -12.54 -16.39
C LEU A 682 8.84 -13.85 -16.37
N GLN A 683 10.10 -13.80 -15.96
CA GLN A 683 10.94 -14.99 -15.71
C GLN A 683 10.24 -16.02 -14.83
N ASN A 684 9.53 -15.59 -13.77
CA ASN A 684 8.78 -16.50 -12.89
C ASN A 684 7.74 -17.32 -13.66
N PHE A 685 7.01 -16.66 -14.56
CA PHE A 685 6.01 -17.31 -15.42
C PHE A 685 6.67 -18.28 -16.41
N MET A 686 7.76 -17.88 -17.05
CA MET A 686 8.44 -18.68 -18.08
C MET A 686 9.07 -19.93 -17.47
N GLU A 687 9.81 -19.80 -16.37
CA GLU A 687 10.47 -20.92 -15.68
C GLU A 687 9.45 -21.92 -15.09
N TYR A 688 8.34 -21.43 -14.55
CA TYR A 688 7.27 -22.32 -14.06
C TYR A 688 6.54 -23.02 -15.22
N SER A 689 6.30 -22.31 -16.31
CA SER A 689 5.72 -22.90 -17.53
C SER A 689 6.59 -24.04 -18.07
N GLU A 690 7.90 -23.84 -18.13
CA GLU A 690 8.84 -24.87 -18.55
C GLU A 690 8.79 -26.09 -17.60
N ALA A 691 8.76 -25.87 -16.29
CA ALA A 691 8.67 -26.96 -15.33
C ALA A 691 7.37 -27.79 -15.50
N LEU A 692 6.23 -27.15 -15.80
CA LEU A 692 4.97 -27.84 -16.09
C LEU A 692 5.04 -28.64 -17.42
N VAL A 693 5.67 -28.07 -18.46
CA VAL A 693 5.90 -28.77 -19.73
C VAL A 693 6.74 -30.03 -19.53
N GLN A 694 7.85 -29.92 -18.80
CA GLN A 694 8.72 -31.08 -18.51
C GLN A 694 8.03 -32.12 -17.61
N ALA A 695 7.06 -31.71 -16.78
CA ALA A 695 6.20 -32.63 -16.02
C ALA A 695 5.02 -33.18 -16.82
N ASN A 696 4.88 -32.83 -18.12
CA ASN A 696 3.74 -33.18 -18.99
C ASN A 696 2.37 -32.77 -18.43
N ILE A 697 2.30 -31.61 -17.76
CA ILE A 697 1.05 -31.05 -17.20
C ILE A 697 0.52 -29.99 -18.15
N GLN A 698 -0.74 -30.15 -18.58
CA GLN A 698 -1.42 -29.17 -19.44
C GLN A 698 -1.99 -28.03 -18.61
N PHE A 699 -1.84 -26.80 -19.08
CA PHE A 699 -2.29 -25.58 -18.43
C PHE A 699 -2.66 -24.49 -19.44
N ASP A 700 -3.47 -23.55 -19.01
CA ASP A 700 -3.84 -22.36 -19.79
C ASP A 700 -2.96 -21.17 -19.41
N THR A 701 -2.77 -20.25 -20.36
CA THR A 701 -1.97 -19.03 -20.13
C THR A 701 -2.65 -17.78 -20.66
N GLN A 702 -2.28 -16.62 -20.08
CA GLN A 702 -2.61 -15.30 -20.61
C GLN A 702 -1.48 -14.31 -20.29
N ILE A 703 -0.81 -13.78 -21.31
CA ILE A 703 0.15 -12.69 -21.17
C ILE A 703 -0.49 -11.38 -21.62
N TYR A 704 -0.27 -10.32 -20.85
CA TYR A 704 -0.71 -8.96 -21.17
C TYR A 704 0.47 -8.12 -21.60
N THR A 705 0.50 -7.76 -22.88
CA THR A 705 1.60 -7.01 -23.51
C THR A 705 1.83 -5.66 -22.83
N ASN A 706 3.08 -5.34 -22.48
CA ASN A 706 3.51 -4.09 -21.86
C ASN A 706 2.82 -3.76 -20.52
N ARG A 707 2.11 -4.70 -19.91
CA ARG A 707 1.47 -4.47 -18.60
C ARG A 707 2.45 -4.80 -17.48
N ASN A 708 2.47 -3.90 -16.49
CA ASN A 708 3.23 -4.08 -15.24
C ASN A 708 2.47 -4.99 -14.26
N HIS A 709 2.94 -5.03 -13.00
CA HIS A 709 2.38 -5.87 -11.95
C HIS A 709 0.89 -5.65 -11.68
N SER A 710 0.36 -4.46 -11.97
CA SER A 710 -1.06 -4.12 -11.76
C SER A 710 -1.98 -4.53 -12.90
N ILE A 711 -1.47 -4.87 -14.07
CA ILE A 711 -2.22 -5.33 -15.27
C ILE A 711 -3.47 -4.47 -15.55
N PHE A 712 -3.27 -3.24 -15.99
CA PHE A 712 -4.34 -2.28 -16.29
C PHE A 712 -4.07 -1.47 -17.57
N GLY A 713 -5.02 -0.65 -17.97
CA GLY A 713 -4.94 0.23 -19.13
C GLY A 713 -5.86 -0.21 -20.27
N GLY A 714 -6.58 0.72 -20.89
CA GLY A 714 -7.60 0.44 -21.90
C GLY A 714 -8.62 -0.57 -21.39
N ASN A 715 -8.94 -1.58 -22.19
CA ASN A 715 -9.89 -2.66 -21.87
C ASN A 715 -9.29 -3.81 -21.03
N THR A 716 -8.04 -3.69 -20.57
CA THR A 716 -7.29 -4.80 -19.95
C THR A 716 -7.97 -5.37 -18.72
N ARG A 717 -8.50 -4.52 -17.82
CA ARG A 717 -9.18 -4.98 -16.60
C ARG A 717 -10.44 -5.77 -16.88
N ASN A 718 -11.27 -5.32 -17.82
CA ASN A 718 -12.45 -6.05 -18.20
C ASN A 718 -12.10 -7.41 -18.83
N HIS A 719 -11.10 -7.45 -19.70
CA HIS A 719 -10.61 -8.69 -20.28
C HIS A 719 -10.09 -9.66 -19.21
N LEU A 720 -9.28 -9.17 -18.27
CA LEU A 720 -8.74 -9.98 -17.18
C LEU A 720 -9.85 -10.59 -16.31
N MET A 721 -10.81 -9.77 -15.86
CA MET A 721 -11.93 -10.25 -15.03
C MET A 721 -12.76 -11.31 -15.77
N ASN A 722 -13.06 -11.09 -17.06
CA ASN A 722 -13.76 -12.08 -17.88
C ASN A 722 -12.92 -13.36 -18.05
N ARG A 723 -11.60 -13.26 -18.24
CA ARG A 723 -10.72 -14.44 -18.37
C ARG A 723 -10.73 -15.30 -17.11
N VAL A 724 -10.66 -14.67 -15.93
CA VAL A 724 -10.72 -15.35 -14.63
C VAL A 724 -12.11 -16.00 -14.43
N ALA A 725 -13.19 -15.22 -14.63
CA ALA A 725 -14.57 -15.72 -14.47
C ALA A 725 -14.87 -16.91 -15.41
N ASN A 726 -14.55 -16.77 -16.70
CA ASN A 726 -14.79 -17.80 -17.69
C ASN A 726 -13.99 -19.08 -17.42
N PHE A 727 -12.75 -18.94 -16.92
CA PHE A 727 -11.97 -20.11 -16.56
C PHE A 727 -12.63 -20.94 -15.45
N PHE A 728 -13.14 -20.31 -14.40
CA PHE A 728 -13.87 -21.02 -13.34
C PHE A 728 -15.22 -21.58 -13.85
N LEU A 729 -15.96 -20.84 -14.65
CA LEU A 729 -17.22 -21.32 -15.24
C LEU A 729 -17.05 -22.57 -16.11
N GLN A 730 -15.90 -22.74 -16.72
CA GLN A 730 -15.58 -23.90 -17.56
C GLN A 730 -15.04 -25.10 -16.79
N ASN A 731 -14.45 -24.88 -15.61
CA ASN A 731 -13.68 -25.90 -14.92
C ASN A 731 -14.22 -26.26 -13.51
N LEU A 732 -15.24 -25.56 -13.00
CA LEU A 732 -15.96 -25.83 -11.77
C LEU A 732 -17.47 -25.97 -12.07
#